data_1ba39e97fffcd5559664a9013a986ebd
#
_entry.id   1ba39e97fffcd5559664a9013a986ebd
#
_cell.length_a   1.000
_cell.length_b   1.000
_cell.length_c   1.000
_cell.angle_alpha   90.00
_cell.angle_beta   90.00
_cell.angle_gamma   90.00
#
_symmetry.space_group_name_H-M   'P 1'
#
loop_
_entity.id
_entity.type
_entity.pdbx_description
1 polymer ?
#
loop_
_entity_poly.entity_id
_entity_poly.type
_entity_poly.pdbx_seq_one_letter_code
_entity_poly.pdbx_strand_id
1 'polypeptide(L)'
;MKEVHDTNASNGDPLVLGTRYSALARVLRMARKELREILRDRRTIVTLIAMPILLYPLMFVVFLQFAPLASKVTSESGPKYRIGMMTRAEEDTFRNRLEFGKRALRRGNVKNTEPATANDKIKKFPEYELLRVRDRPEPRNDEERAELLAQMTQWLYDGRIDLIVVIPDLDGAGAAPGNPPTTDRWLSCRITSVSNSPMAREAIAYLETLLTAANEDNLKTRLNVPGVTPRITMLTPELVTLDSVGSDGLISLAALVPLVLILMTITGAVYPAIDLTAGERERGTLEILVAAPVPRFELLAAKYISVVTVAVLNAIVNLVCMTITVKFSDVSGLVAGLEGLTAVLLVQIFALLLLFAAFFSAVLLCLTSFARSFKEAQAYLIPLMLASLGPGIMAMMPGLKLEGVLSVLPLVNIVLMARDLFEGGVDPVNGTIVVLTTLLYALAALALAARVFGAESVLYSEQSSWSDLLRRPDEPQKAASIPAMLWCLALMVPMQFSLFALVRGLGAIPPLLNICVNLALSLLLFGLLPALFVFLGRVEIRTGFGLSMPRPAAVIAGLLLGASLWPLELWLLEQSVDAKMLEERFGLAADSLKQARESVGWGMAIVGIVPAILEEIFFRGLLFNALKARCGAWVTIGVSGLLFGATHVVLGGALGLERLVPSMLLGLILGTVCWHSGSLWPSMIQHVCHNAILLAGAPKEIPWPWLAGGALGTALGGLLLWQWGRGESSKPHSSVVHGNQ
;
A
#
# COMPACT_ATOMS: atom_id res chain seq x y z
N MET A 1 81.21 23.03 36.75
CA MET A 1 80.88 24.41 36.29
C MET A 1 79.93 24.33 35.12
N LYS A 2 78.75 24.89 35.31
CA LYS A 2 77.61 25.15 34.33
C LYS A 2 76.85 23.98 33.70
N GLU A 3 75.70 23.80 34.30
CA GLU A 3 74.47 23.30 33.75
C GLU A 3 74.12 23.96 32.41
N VAL A 4 73.60 23.19 31.48
CA VAL A 4 72.61 23.68 30.48
C VAL A 4 71.47 22.67 30.44
N HIS A 5 70.33 23.06 31.00
CA HIS A 5 69.05 22.52 30.78
C HIS A 5 68.67 22.60 29.30
N ASP A 6 68.30 21.53 28.70
CA ASP A 6 67.46 21.53 27.52
C ASP A 6 66.20 20.72 27.79
N THR A 7 65.16 21.44 28.19
CA THR A 7 63.75 21.01 28.25
C THR A 7 63.16 21.17 26.84
N ASN A 8 62.96 20.07 26.16
CA ASN A 8 61.97 19.93 25.10
C ASN A 8 61.51 18.49 25.00
N ALA A 9 60.71 18.04 26.00
CA ALA A 9 59.89 16.93 25.87
C ALA A 9 58.63 17.36 25.03
N SER A 10 58.69 17.15 23.73
CA SER A 10 57.52 17.26 22.85
C SER A 10 56.46 16.25 23.33
N ASN A 11 55.41 16.79 23.92
CA ASN A 11 54.14 16.06 24.10
C ASN A 11 53.74 15.47 22.76
N GLY A 12 53.99 14.20 22.59
CA GLY A 12 53.37 13.39 21.53
C GLY A 12 51.90 13.26 21.85
N ASP A 13 51.08 14.12 21.25
CA ASP A 13 49.66 13.92 21.21
C ASP A 13 49.38 12.51 20.66
N PRO A 14 48.58 11.68 21.37
CA PRO A 14 48.18 10.42 20.80
C PRO A 14 47.38 10.71 19.55
N LEU A 15 47.83 10.16 18.44
CA LEU A 15 47.20 10.21 17.12
C LEU A 15 45.69 9.92 17.23
N VAL A 16 44.90 10.98 17.36
CA VAL A 16 43.43 10.92 17.18
C VAL A 16 43.19 10.76 15.69
N LEU A 17 43.35 9.56 15.19
CA LEU A 17 43.06 9.14 13.82
C LEU A 17 41.54 9.05 13.52
N GLY A 18 40.65 9.57 14.40
CA GLY A 18 39.22 9.32 14.37
C GLY A 18 38.30 10.44 13.92
N THR A 19 38.71 11.68 13.74
CA THR A 19 37.79 12.83 13.65
C THR A 19 37.63 13.52 12.29
N ARG A 20 38.20 13.00 11.21
CA ARG A 20 38.13 13.68 9.89
C ARG A 20 36.91 13.37 9.03
N TYR A 21 36.07 12.42 9.40
CA TYR A 21 34.96 12.05 8.54
C TYR A 21 33.66 11.87 9.34
N SER A 22 32.52 12.39 8.80
CA SER A 22 31.22 12.15 9.38
C SER A 22 30.88 10.63 9.40
N ALA A 23 30.05 10.18 10.34
CA ALA A 23 29.60 8.78 10.44
C ALA A 23 29.07 8.26 9.10
N LEU A 24 28.29 9.09 8.40
CA LEU A 24 27.76 8.76 7.07
C LEU A 24 28.86 8.48 6.05
N ALA A 25 29.92 9.31 6.02
CA ALA A 25 31.03 9.14 5.08
C ALA A 25 31.84 7.87 5.38
N ARG A 26 31.93 7.43 6.65
CA ARG A 26 32.53 6.13 7.01
C ARG A 26 31.67 4.96 6.52
N VAL A 27 30.36 5.00 6.80
CA VAL A 27 29.40 3.98 6.37
C VAL A 27 29.43 3.82 4.85
N LEU A 28 29.35 4.91 4.09
CA LEU A 28 29.35 4.86 2.63
C LEU A 28 30.65 4.30 2.04
N ARG A 29 31.81 4.58 2.68
CA ARG A 29 33.10 4.00 2.23
C ARG A 29 33.17 2.50 2.49
N MET A 30 32.69 2.05 3.65
CA MET A 30 32.59 0.62 3.95
C MET A 30 31.63 -0.07 2.99
N ALA A 31 30.43 0.49 2.79
CA ALA A 31 29.47 -0.04 1.83
C ALA A 31 30.04 -0.12 0.40
N ARG A 32 30.79 0.90 -0.05
CA ARG A 32 31.45 0.88 -1.36
C ARG A 32 32.50 -0.22 -1.47
N LYS A 33 33.24 -0.51 -0.40
CA LYS A 33 34.18 -1.63 -0.35
C LYS A 33 33.46 -2.96 -0.51
N GLU A 34 32.45 -3.21 0.33
CA GLU A 34 31.63 -4.43 0.31
C GLU A 34 30.99 -4.63 -1.07
N LEU A 35 30.39 -3.57 -1.60
CA LEU A 35 29.73 -3.61 -2.92
C LEU A 35 30.70 -4.00 -4.06
N ARG A 36 31.94 -3.48 -4.03
CA ARG A 36 32.97 -3.86 -5.01
C ARG A 36 33.34 -5.33 -4.90
N GLU A 37 33.38 -5.87 -3.70
CA GLU A 37 33.68 -7.28 -3.43
C GLU A 37 32.58 -8.17 -3.99
N ILE A 38 31.30 -7.86 -3.67
CA ILE A 38 30.13 -8.57 -4.19
C ILE A 38 30.06 -8.54 -5.72
N LEU A 39 30.28 -7.36 -6.33
CA LEU A 39 30.21 -7.21 -7.79
C LEU A 39 31.43 -7.81 -8.54
N ARG A 40 32.46 -8.28 -7.85
CA ARG A 40 33.55 -9.07 -8.43
C ARG A 40 33.26 -10.56 -8.44
N ASP A 41 32.29 -11.03 -7.66
CA ASP A 41 31.91 -12.44 -7.65
C ASP A 41 31.09 -12.78 -8.90
N ARG A 42 31.63 -13.74 -9.69
CA ARG A 42 31.01 -14.21 -10.93
C ARG A 42 29.61 -14.80 -10.69
N ARG A 43 29.39 -15.45 -9.55
CA ARG A 43 28.10 -16.07 -9.22
C ARG A 43 27.03 -15.01 -9.05
N THR A 44 27.34 -13.95 -8.33
CA THR A 44 26.44 -12.81 -8.13
C THR A 44 26.10 -12.12 -9.46
N ILE A 45 27.07 -11.92 -10.36
CA ILE A 45 26.83 -11.31 -11.68
C ILE A 45 25.94 -12.20 -12.54
N VAL A 46 26.20 -13.50 -12.55
CA VAL A 46 25.39 -14.46 -13.33
C VAL A 46 23.95 -14.48 -12.84
N THR A 47 23.72 -14.55 -11.53
CA THR A 47 22.35 -14.53 -10.98
C THR A 47 21.65 -13.20 -11.25
N LEU A 48 22.36 -12.09 -11.18
CA LEU A 48 21.82 -10.76 -11.36
C LEU A 48 21.41 -10.46 -12.80
N ILE A 49 22.16 -10.96 -13.79
CA ILE A 49 21.98 -10.62 -15.21
C ILE A 49 21.37 -11.79 -16.00
N ALA A 50 21.94 -13.01 -15.89
CA ALA A 50 21.53 -14.12 -16.72
C ALA A 50 20.14 -14.66 -16.35
N MET A 51 19.79 -14.69 -15.06
CA MET A 51 18.49 -15.19 -14.62
C MET A 51 17.33 -14.35 -15.17
N PRO A 52 17.29 -13.02 -15.05
CA PRO A 52 16.21 -12.21 -15.64
C PRO A 52 16.12 -12.35 -17.16
N ILE A 53 17.26 -12.31 -17.86
CA ILE A 53 17.32 -12.41 -19.33
C ILE A 53 16.74 -13.73 -19.84
N LEU A 54 16.95 -14.82 -19.12
CA LEU A 54 16.44 -16.15 -19.49
C LEU A 54 14.99 -16.36 -19.03
N LEU A 55 14.67 -15.92 -17.80
CA LEU A 55 13.40 -16.23 -17.17
C LEU A 55 12.21 -15.54 -17.83
N TYR A 56 12.31 -14.22 -18.13
CA TYR A 56 11.17 -13.48 -18.68
C TYR A 56 10.77 -13.98 -20.08
N PRO A 57 11.67 -14.18 -21.06
CA PRO A 57 11.29 -14.79 -22.32
C PRO A 57 10.77 -16.21 -22.18
N LEU A 58 11.39 -17.04 -21.31
CA LEU A 58 10.93 -18.41 -21.05
C LEU A 58 9.52 -18.43 -20.47
N MET A 59 9.28 -17.63 -19.42
CA MET A 59 7.97 -17.49 -18.79
C MET A 59 6.92 -17.06 -19.81
N PHE A 60 7.29 -16.14 -20.69
CA PHE A 60 6.42 -15.65 -21.75
C PHE A 60 6.09 -16.76 -22.76
N VAL A 61 7.08 -17.52 -23.23
CA VAL A 61 6.85 -18.67 -24.11
C VAL A 61 5.96 -19.72 -23.46
N VAL A 62 6.19 -20.02 -22.18
CA VAL A 62 5.34 -20.94 -21.40
C VAL A 62 3.91 -20.40 -21.34
N PHE A 63 3.73 -19.11 -21.03
CA PHE A 63 2.42 -18.50 -21.00
C PHE A 63 1.69 -18.60 -22.34
N LEU A 64 2.35 -18.29 -23.46
CA LEU A 64 1.78 -18.45 -24.82
C LEU A 64 1.39 -19.89 -25.14
N GLN A 65 2.10 -20.88 -24.62
CA GLN A 65 1.78 -22.29 -24.82
C GLN A 65 0.56 -22.74 -24.00
N PHE A 66 0.43 -22.26 -22.77
CA PHE A 66 -0.62 -22.68 -21.84
C PHE A 66 -1.89 -21.83 -21.92
N ALA A 67 -1.83 -20.55 -22.31
CA ALA A 67 -3.00 -19.70 -22.47
C ALA A 67 -4.05 -20.28 -23.43
N PRO A 68 -3.68 -20.84 -24.60
CA PRO A 68 -4.64 -21.53 -25.49
C PRO A 68 -5.16 -22.86 -24.93
N LEU A 69 -4.39 -23.53 -24.05
CA LEU A 69 -4.85 -24.77 -23.43
C LEU A 69 -5.93 -24.51 -22.38
N ALA A 70 -5.78 -23.45 -21.59
CA ALA A 70 -6.77 -23.00 -20.62
C ALA A 70 -8.09 -22.60 -21.31
N SER A 71 -8.02 -22.02 -22.51
CA SER A 71 -9.21 -21.71 -23.32
C SER A 71 -9.78 -22.93 -24.06
N LYS A 72 -8.97 -23.96 -24.33
CA LYS A 72 -9.41 -25.20 -25.01
C LYS A 72 -10.10 -26.22 -24.12
N VAL A 73 -9.90 -26.16 -22.80
CA VAL A 73 -10.57 -27.05 -21.86
C VAL A 73 -12.08 -26.81 -21.84
N THR A 74 -12.57 -25.69 -22.41
CA THR A 74 -13.98 -25.33 -22.45
C THR A 74 -14.71 -25.69 -23.75
N SER A 75 -14.04 -26.12 -24.83
CA SER A 75 -14.81 -26.53 -26.03
C SER A 75 -13.97 -27.33 -27.04
N GLU A 76 -14.39 -28.57 -27.34
CA GLU A 76 -14.04 -29.31 -28.55
C GLU A 76 -14.64 -28.72 -29.85
N SER A 77 -15.57 -27.76 -29.75
CA SER A 77 -16.13 -26.92 -30.81
C SER A 77 -15.61 -25.50 -30.61
N GLY A 78 -15.15 -24.79 -31.62
CA GLY A 78 -14.61 -23.42 -31.55
C GLY A 78 -15.35 -22.47 -30.60
N PRO A 79 -14.82 -21.30 -30.26
CA PRO A 79 -15.37 -20.44 -29.24
C PRO A 79 -16.84 -20.15 -29.54
N LYS A 80 -17.72 -20.48 -28.59
CA LYS A 80 -19.14 -20.24 -28.66
C LYS A 80 -19.47 -19.10 -27.71
N TYR A 81 -19.73 -17.91 -28.27
CA TYR A 81 -20.05 -16.73 -27.47
C TYR A 81 -21.51 -16.76 -27.02
N ARG A 82 -21.75 -16.57 -25.73
CA ARG A 82 -23.09 -16.55 -25.12
C ARG A 82 -23.50 -15.09 -24.88
N ILE A 83 -24.48 -14.63 -25.60
CA ILE A 83 -24.92 -13.23 -25.61
C ILE A 83 -26.30 -13.13 -25.00
N GLY A 84 -26.42 -12.40 -23.89
CA GLY A 84 -27.69 -12.14 -23.23
C GLY A 84 -28.51 -11.04 -23.93
N MET A 85 -29.80 -11.30 -24.16
CA MET A 85 -30.73 -10.34 -24.77
C MET A 85 -31.98 -10.22 -23.87
N MET A 86 -32.57 -9.01 -23.76
CA MET A 86 -33.73 -8.80 -22.88
C MET A 86 -35.04 -9.18 -23.49
N THR A 87 -35.27 -8.76 -24.75
CA THR A 87 -36.57 -8.97 -25.44
C THR A 87 -36.39 -9.81 -26.70
N ARG A 88 -37.52 -10.38 -27.19
CA ARG A 88 -37.53 -11.13 -28.44
C ARG A 88 -37.26 -10.22 -29.65
N ALA A 89 -37.77 -8.99 -29.60
CA ALA A 89 -37.57 -8.02 -30.64
C ALA A 89 -36.10 -7.62 -30.79
N GLU A 90 -35.36 -7.44 -29.66
CA GLU A 90 -33.91 -7.21 -29.64
C GLU A 90 -33.17 -8.42 -30.20
N GLU A 91 -33.52 -9.63 -29.77
CA GLU A 91 -32.92 -10.88 -30.26
C GLU A 91 -33.05 -11.03 -31.78
N ASP A 92 -34.24 -10.89 -32.30
CA ASP A 92 -34.51 -11.03 -33.74
C ASP A 92 -33.81 -9.96 -34.56
N THR A 93 -33.81 -8.71 -34.09
CA THR A 93 -33.12 -7.58 -34.75
C THR A 93 -31.61 -7.80 -34.78
N PHE A 94 -31.01 -8.16 -33.65
CA PHE A 94 -29.57 -8.38 -33.52
C PHE A 94 -29.12 -9.60 -34.34
N ARG A 95 -29.86 -10.73 -34.26
CA ARG A 95 -29.62 -11.96 -35.04
C ARG A 95 -29.60 -11.67 -36.53
N ASN A 96 -30.58 -10.94 -37.03
CA ASN A 96 -30.67 -10.58 -38.46
C ASN A 96 -29.46 -9.75 -38.88
N ARG A 97 -29.00 -8.82 -38.07
CA ARG A 97 -27.81 -8.01 -38.34
C ARG A 97 -26.53 -8.83 -38.38
N LEU A 98 -26.33 -9.71 -37.42
CA LEU A 98 -25.13 -10.57 -37.41
C LEU A 98 -25.09 -11.51 -38.61
N GLU A 99 -26.21 -12.10 -38.98
CA GLU A 99 -26.31 -12.96 -40.18
C GLU A 99 -26.05 -12.17 -41.46
N PHE A 100 -26.52 -10.92 -41.53
CA PHE A 100 -26.24 -10.06 -42.65
C PHE A 100 -24.74 -9.73 -42.73
N GLY A 101 -24.09 -9.42 -41.62
CA GLY A 101 -22.64 -9.20 -41.56
C GLY A 101 -21.84 -10.44 -41.99
N LYS A 102 -22.23 -11.64 -41.54
CA LYS A 102 -21.61 -12.91 -42.00
C LYS A 102 -21.68 -13.09 -43.52
N ARG A 103 -22.85 -12.77 -44.13
CA ARG A 103 -23.03 -12.86 -45.56
C ARG A 103 -22.18 -11.81 -46.30
N ALA A 104 -22.09 -10.59 -45.77
CA ALA A 104 -21.28 -9.51 -46.36
C ALA A 104 -19.77 -9.88 -46.33
N LEU A 105 -19.26 -10.42 -45.25
CA LEU A 105 -17.87 -10.89 -45.13
C LEU A 105 -17.57 -12.05 -46.11
N ARG A 106 -18.51 -13.02 -46.26
CA ARG A 106 -18.37 -14.08 -47.27
C ARG A 106 -18.30 -13.59 -48.68
N ARG A 107 -19.10 -12.54 -49.05
CA ARG A 107 -19.08 -11.91 -50.38
C ARG A 107 -17.80 -11.11 -50.62
N GLY A 108 -17.26 -10.42 -49.59
CA GLY A 108 -16.02 -9.67 -49.66
C GLY A 108 -14.79 -10.53 -49.92
N ASN A 109 -14.69 -11.70 -49.27
CA ASN A 109 -13.59 -12.65 -49.48
C ASN A 109 -13.55 -13.31 -50.85
N VAL A 110 -14.67 -13.37 -51.58
CA VAL A 110 -14.72 -13.93 -52.96
C VAL A 110 -14.17 -12.95 -54.01
N LYS A 111 -14.07 -11.64 -53.70
CA LYS A 111 -13.59 -10.65 -54.70
C LYS A 111 -12.07 -10.42 -54.68
N ASN A 112 -11.33 -10.90 -53.72
CA ASN A 112 -9.89 -10.62 -53.55
C ASN A 112 -8.97 -11.83 -53.59
N THR A 113 -9.41 -12.98 -54.09
CA THR A 113 -8.55 -14.16 -54.21
C THR A 113 -8.24 -14.49 -55.63
N GLU A 114 -6.98 -14.24 -56.07
CA GLU A 114 -6.28 -15.09 -57.03
C GLU A 114 -6.30 -16.55 -56.54
N PRO A 115 -6.23 -17.55 -57.46
CA PRO A 115 -6.42 -18.96 -57.10
C PRO A 115 -5.31 -19.44 -56.21
N ALA A 116 -5.52 -19.32 -54.89
CA ALA A 116 -4.64 -19.94 -53.88
C ALA A 116 -4.91 -21.44 -53.81
N THR A 117 -3.88 -22.18 -53.86
CA THR A 117 -3.74 -23.61 -53.73
C THR A 117 -4.63 -24.23 -52.63
N ALA A 118 -5.20 -25.41 -52.94
CA ALA A 118 -6.24 -26.18 -52.26
C ALA A 118 -5.99 -26.60 -50.80
N ASN A 119 -5.43 -25.72 -49.96
CA ASN A 119 -5.19 -26.02 -48.52
C ASN A 119 -5.56 -24.89 -47.56
N ASP A 120 -6.35 -23.90 -48.00
CA ASP A 120 -6.92 -22.91 -47.07
C ASP A 120 -8.12 -23.53 -46.40
N LYS A 121 -7.90 -24.09 -45.20
CA LYS A 121 -8.97 -24.50 -44.27
C LYS A 121 -9.91 -23.32 -44.11
N ILE A 122 -11.15 -23.46 -44.58
CA ILE A 122 -12.26 -22.54 -44.37
C ILE A 122 -12.22 -22.15 -42.90
N LYS A 123 -11.83 -20.92 -42.56
CA LYS A 123 -11.91 -20.39 -41.20
C LYS A 123 -13.37 -20.47 -40.80
N LYS A 124 -13.73 -21.45 -39.96
CA LYS A 124 -15.07 -21.51 -39.36
C LYS A 124 -15.28 -20.24 -38.56
N PHE A 125 -16.30 -19.47 -38.91
CA PHE A 125 -16.71 -18.35 -38.07
C PHE A 125 -17.04 -18.86 -36.67
N PRO A 126 -16.65 -18.13 -35.60
CA PRO A 126 -17.06 -18.47 -34.26
C PRO A 126 -18.57 -18.60 -34.16
N GLU A 127 -19.04 -19.57 -33.37
CA GLU A 127 -20.46 -19.72 -33.10
C GLU A 127 -20.88 -18.74 -32.00
N TYR A 128 -22.09 -18.23 -32.08
CA TYR A 128 -22.71 -17.44 -31.02
C TYR A 128 -24.09 -18.03 -30.66
N GLU A 129 -24.42 -17.91 -29.38
CA GLU A 129 -25.71 -18.31 -28.84
C GLU A 129 -26.37 -17.10 -28.18
N LEU A 130 -27.56 -16.73 -28.66
CA LEU A 130 -28.34 -15.66 -28.05
C LEU A 130 -29.19 -16.30 -26.95
N LEU A 131 -29.01 -15.86 -25.72
CA LEU A 131 -29.66 -16.36 -24.53
C LEU A 131 -30.62 -15.30 -23.98
N ARG A 132 -31.82 -15.73 -23.59
CA ARG A 132 -32.86 -14.90 -22.98
C ARG A 132 -33.38 -15.57 -21.73
N VAL A 133 -33.85 -14.77 -20.77
CA VAL A 133 -34.54 -15.28 -19.58
C VAL A 133 -35.91 -15.80 -19.99
N ARG A 134 -36.03 -17.12 -20.23
CA ARG A 134 -37.23 -17.77 -20.85
C ARG A 134 -38.45 -17.80 -19.95
N ASP A 135 -38.29 -17.75 -18.63
CA ASP A 135 -39.37 -17.96 -17.66
C ASP A 135 -40.08 -16.67 -17.20
N ARG A 136 -39.73 -15.51 -17.79
CA ARG A 136 -40.39 -14.23 -17.49
C ARG A 136 -41.10 -13.69 -18.74
N PRO A 137 -42.27 -13.04 -18.57
CA PRO A 137 -42.90 -12.27 -19.65
C PRO A 137 -42.00 -11.10 -20.07
N GLU A 138 -42.23 -10.59 -21.28
CA GLU A 138 -41.50 -9.38 -21.74
C GLU A 138 -41.78 -8.19 -20.82
N PRO A 139 -40.78 -7.39 -20.47
CA PRO A 139 -40.92 -6.29 -19.51
C PRO A 139 -41.88 -5.23 -20.07
N ARG A 140 -42.86 -4.83 -19.25
CA ARG A 140 -43.92 -3.87 -19.61
C ARG A 140 -43.63 -2.45 -19.14
N ASN A 141 -42.71 -2.28 -18.22
CA ASN A 141 -42.32 -1.00 -17.63
C ASN A 141 -40.80 -0.93 -17.35
N ASP A 142 -40.30 0.24 -17.01
CA ASP A 142 -38.89 0.46 -16.74
C ASP A 142 -38.39 -0.25 -15.50
N GLU A 143 -39.25 -0.51 -14.49
CA GLU A 143 -38.89 -1.25 -13.28
C GLU A 143 -38.63 -2.73 -13.58
N GLU A 144 -39.54 -3.37 -14.33
CA GLU A 144 -39.37 -4.78 -14.76
C GLU A 144 -38.12 -4.94 -15.65
N ARG A 145 -37.83 -3.90 -16.47
CA ARG A 145 -36.64 -3.88 -17.31
C ARG A 145 -35.34 -3.76 -16.47
N ALA A 146 -35.33 -2.92 -15.44
CA ALA A 146 -34.22 -2.80 -14.51
C ALA A 146 -33.96 -4.10 -13.72
N GLU A 147 -35.04 -4.75 -13.29
CA GLU A 147 -34.96 -6.06 -12.59
C GLU A 147 -34.38 -7.15 -13.50
N LEU A 148 -34.79 -7.19 -14.75
CA LEU A 148 -34.31 -8.15 -15.74
C LEU A 148 -32.81 -7.89 -16.06
N LEU A 149 -32.43 -6.62 -16.22
CA LEU A 149 -31.05 -6.23 -16.43
C LEU A 149 -30.16 -6.62 -15.22
N ALA A 150 -30.64 -6.43 -14.00
CA ALA A 150 -29.94 -6.85 -12.79
C ALA A 150 -29.72 -8.37 -12.76
N GLN A 151 -30.74 -9.15 -13.13
CA GLN A 151 -30.62 -10.60 -13.22
C GLN A 151 -29.64 -11.06 -14.31
N MET A 152 -29.65 -10.41 -15.48
CA MET A 152 -28.70 -10.70 -16.55
C MET A 152 -27.28 -10.28 -16.17
N THR A 153 -27.13 -9.17 -15.42
CA THR A 153 -25.84 -8.74 -14.87
C THR A 153 -25.29 -9.80 -13.91
N GLN A 154 -26.14 -10.43 -13.11
CA GLN A 154 -25.72 -11.55 -12.28
C GLN A 154 -25.30 -12.76 -13.11
N TRP A 155 -26.02 -13.08 -14.20
CA TRP A 155 -25.61 -14.16 -15.12
C TRP A 155 -24.27 -13.86 -15.79
N LEU A 156 -23.98 -12.58 -16.06
CA LEU A 156 -22.70 -12.15 -16.60
C LEU A 156 -21.56 -12.38 -15.58
N TYR A 157 -21.81 -12.07 -14.31
CA TYR A 157 -20.85 -12.34 -13.22
C TYR A 157 -20.70 -13.84 -12.91
N ASP A 158 -21.78 -14.62 -13.03
CA ASP A 158 -21.77 -16.08 -12.85
C ASP A 158 -21.12 -16.82 -14.05
N GLY A 159 -20.69 -16.11 -15.09
CA GLY A 159 -20.10 -16.71 -16.30
C GLY A 159 -21.09 -17.52 -17.13
N ARG A 160 -22.39 -17.33 -16.95
CA ARG A 160 -23.42 -17.99 -17.76
C ARG A 160 -23.58 -17.36 -19.15
N ILE A 161 -23.32 -16.06 -19.25
CA ILE A 161 -23.27 -15.28 -20.48
C ILE A 161 -21.98 -14.50 -20.53
N ASP A 162 -21.50 -14.21 -21.73
CA ASP A 162 -20.22 -13.52 -21.94
C ASP A 162 -20.42 -12.01 -22.20
N LEU A 163 -21.58 -11.63 -22.76
CA LEU A 163 -21.98 -10.26 -23.06
C LEU A 163 -23.48 -10.07 -22.81
N ILE A 164 -23.87 -8.84 -22.45
CA ILE A 164 -25.26 -8.38 -22.49
C ILE A 164 -25.37 -7.36 -23.62
N VAL A 165 -26.35 -7.53 -24.49
CA VAL A 165 -26.64 -6.57 -25.58
C VAL A 165 -28.05 -6.03 -25.40
N VAL A 166 -28.16 -4.70 -25.32
CA VAL A 166 -29.43 -3.98 -25.16
C VAL A 166 -29.56 -2.98 -26.30
N ILE A 167 -30.74 -2.92 -26.91
CA ILE A 167 -31.07 -1.95 -27.98
C ILE A 167 -32.17 -1.01 -27.45
N PRO A 168 -31.81 0.15 -26.82
CA PRO A 168 -32.76 0.98 -26.08
C PRO A 168 -33.90 1.54 -26.91
N ASP A 169 -33.69 1.75 -28.22
CA ASP A 169 -34.63 2.47 -29.09
C ASP A 169 -35.70 1.57 -29.72
N LEU A 170 -35.68 0.27 -29.47
CA LEU A 170 -36.69 -0.67 -30.01
C LEU A 170 -38.04 -0.57 -29.32
N ASP A 171 -38.07 -0.16 -28.06
CA ASP A 171 -39.32 -0.14 -27.26
C ASP A 171 -40.08 1.22 -27.38
N GLY A 172 -39.47 2.27 -27.92
CA GLY A 172 -40.10 3.58 -28.10
C GLY A 172 -40.96 3.74 -29.37
N ALA A 173 -40.98 2.74 -30.24
CA ALA A 173 -41.86 2.72 -31.39
C ALA A 173 -43.15 2.00 -31.04
N GLY A 174 -44.12 2.72 -30.47
CA GLY A 174 -45.51 2.28 -30.41
C GLY A 174 -45.94 1.91 -31.81
N ALA A 175 -45.74 0.67 -32.20
CA ALA A 175 -46.24 0.12 -33.44
C ALA A 175 -47.75 -0.05 -33.31
N ALA A 176 -48.51 0.96 -33.79
CA ALA A 176 -49.86 0.74 -34.16
C ALA A 176 -49.84 -0.38 -35.21
N PRO A 177 -50.67 -1.45 -35.08
CA PRO A 177 -50.68 -2.57 -36.01
C PRO A 177 -51.11 -2.04 -37.42
N GLY A 178 -50.19 -2.00 -38.35
CA GLY A 178 -50.46 -1.65 -39.73
C GLY A 178 -49.52 -0.69 -40.43
N ASN A 179 -48.64 0.01 -39.73
CA ASN A 179 -47.65 0.86 -40.38
C ASN A 179 -46.24 0.27 -40.31
N PRO A 180 -45.52 0.14 -41.44
CA PRO A 180 -44.12 -0.23 -41.38
C PRO A 180 -43.37 0.84 -40.58
N PRO A 181 -42.42 0.46 -39.76
CA PRO A 181 -41.67 1.42 -38.90
C PRO A 181 -41.05 2.50 -39.80
N THR A 182 -41.45 3.76 -39.58
CA THR A 182 -40.86 4.93 -40.23
C THR A 182 -39.48 5.14 -39.62
N THR A 183 -38.50 4.49 -40.19
CA THR A 183 -37.18 4.37 -39.61
C THR A 183 -36.15 5.25 -40.29
N ASP A 184 -35.96 6.43 -39.76
CA ASP A 184 -34.74 7.23 -39.94
C ASP A 184 -33.99 7.40 -38.60
N ARG A 185 -33.99 6.39 -37.72
CA ARG A 185 -33.29 6.43 -36.44
C ARG A 185 -32.03 5.58 -36.46
N TRP A 186 -30.95 6.20 -36.02
CA TRP A 186 -29.73 5.50 -35.63
C TRP A 186 -30.08 4.63 -34.43
N LEU A 187 -29.94 3.32 -34.54
CA LEU A 187 -30.12 2.42 -33.42
C LEU A 187 -28.74 2.25 -32.73
N SER A 188 -28.63 2.66 -31.49
CA SER A 188 -27.49 2.31 -30.67
C SER A 188 -27.70 0.95 -30.03
N CYS A 189 -26.69 0.11 -29.98
CA CYS A 189 -26.71 -1.09 -29.14
C CYS A 189 -25.66 -0.95 -28.05
N ARG A 190 -26.13 -1.07 -26.82
CA ARG A 190 -25.23 -1.06 -25.66
C ARG A 190 -24.76 -2.48 -25.41
N ILE A 191 -23.43 -2.69 -25.49
CA ILE A 191 -22.78 -3.97 -25.20
C ILE A 191 -22.13 -3.86 -23.84
N THR A 192 -22.64 -4.60 -22.86
CA THR A 192 -22.11 -4.65 -21.50
C THR A 192 -21.30 -5.92 -21.32
N SER A 193 -20.08 -5.77 -20.81
CA SER A 193 -19.15 -6.87 -20.51
C SER A 193 -18.50 -6.70 -19.17
N VAL A 194 -17.95 -7.77 -18.61
CA VAL A 194 -17.06 -7.69 -17.44
C VAL A 194 -15.69 -7.23 -17.89
N SER A 195 -15.14 -6.23 -17.22
CA SER A 195 -13.75 -5.79 -17.47
C SER A 195 -12.80 -6.97 -17.24
N ASN A 196 -11.79 -7.08 -18.11
CA ASN A 196 -10.77 -8.14 -18.08
C ASN A 196 -11.19 -9.56 -18.50
N SER A 197 -12.40 -9.80 -19.02
CA SER A 197 -12.78 -11.07 -19.62
C SER A 197 -12.15 -11.21 -21.03
N PRO A 198 -11.22 -12.16 -21.27
CA PRO A 198 -10.63 -12.39 -22.60
C PRO A 198 -11.70 -12.83 -23.62
N MET A 199 -12.65 -13.66 -23.16
CA MET A 199 -13.75 -14.16 -23.97
C MET A 199 -14.70 -13.02 -24.40
N ALA A 200 -15.00 -12.10 -23.46
CA ALA A 200 -15.83 -10.94 -23.77
C ALA A 200 -15.15 -10.01 -24.80
N ARG A 201 -13.84 -9.76 -24.68
CA ARG A 201 -13.11 -8.94 -25.67
C ARG A 201 -13.05 -9.57 -27.05
N GLU A 202 -12.80 -10.87 -27.12
CA GLU A 202 -12.78 -11.59 -28.38
C GLU A 202 -14.18 -11.60 -28.99
N ALA A 203 -15.23 -11.77 -28.20
CA ALA A 203 -16.62 -11.68 -28.63
C ALA A 203 -16.96 -10.27 -29.13
N ILE A 204 -16.56 -9.21 -28.41
CA ILE A 204 -16.76 -7.81 -28.81
C ILE A 204 -16.09 -7.54 -30.17
N ALA A 205 -14.81 -7.87 -30.31
CA ALA A 205 -14.06 -7.67 -31.56
C ALA A 205 -14.71 -8.41 -32.74
N TYR A 206 -15.20 -9.61 -32.49
CA TYR A 206 -15.95 -10.38 -33.49
C TYR A 206 -17.29 -9.73 -33.86
N LEU A 207 -18.06 -9.27 -32.86
CA LEU A 207 -19.33 -8.56 -33.08
C LEU A 207 -19.13 -7.25 -33.82
N GLU A 208 -18.13 -6.46 -33.45
CA GLU A 208 -17.77 -5.22 -34.14
C GLU A 208 -17.43 -5.47 -35.62
N THR A 209 -16.67 -6.51 -35.90
CA THR A 209 -16.34 -6.92 -37.28
C THR A 209 -17.61 -7.25 -38.07
N LEU A 210 -18.54 -8.01 -37.48
CA LEU A 210 -19.79 -8.37 -38.14
C LEU A 210 -20.72 -7.16 -38.35
N LEU A 211 -20.86 -6.29 -37.35
CA LEU A 211 -21.71 -5.10 -37.41
C LEU A 211 -21.15 -4.09 -38.40
N THR A 212 -19.83 -3.88 -38.44
CA THR A 212 -19.16 -3.00 -39.42
C THR A 212 -19.37 -3.53 -40.81
N ALA A 213 -19.15 -4.84 -41.06
CA ALA A 213 -19.41 -5.43 -42.38
C ALA A 213 -20.88 -5.31 -42.82
N ALA A 214 -21.82 -5.50 -41.86
CA ALA A 214 -23.26 -5.32 -42.13
C ALA A 214 -23.60 -3.87 -42.47
N ASN A 215 -23.02 -2.90 -41.77
CA ASN A 215 -23.25 -1.48 -42.01
C ASN A 215 -22.66 -1.02 -43.36
N GLU A 216 -21.46 -1.46 -43.70
CA GLU A 216 -20.80 -1.16 -44.98
C GLU A 216 -21.54 -1.74 -46.19
N ASP A 217 -21.96 -3.03 -46.12
CA ASP A 217 -22.68 -3.67 -47.22
C ASP A 217 -24.07 -3.05 -47.44
N ASN A 218 -24.76 -2.72 -46.33
CA ASN A 218 -26.02 -1.99 -46.35
C ASN A 218 -25.85 -0.59 -47.01
N LEU A 219 -24.81 0.13 -46.66
CA LEU A 219 -24.49 1.43 -47.25
C LEU A 219 -24.20 1.33 -48.76
N LYS A 220 -23.35 0.37 -49.16
CA LYS A 220 -23.01 0.12 -50.58
C LYS A 220 -24.23 -0.26 -51.40
N THR A 221 -25.12 -1.10 -50.86
CA THR A 221 -26.34 -1.55 -51.53
C THR A 221 -27.29 -0.37 -51.76
N ARG A 222 -27.44 0.53 -50.78
CA ARG A 222 -28.33 1.69 -50.88
C ARG A 222 -27.78 2.82 -51.77
N LEU A 223 -26.47 3.03 -51.79
CA LEU A 223 -25.83 4.02 -52.68
C LEU A 223 -25.88 3.63 -54.16
N ASN A 224 -26.03 2.34 -54.48
CA ASN A 224 -26.08 1.83 -55.85
C ASN A 224 -27.49 1.79 -56.48
N VAL A 225 -28.55 2.18 -55.75
CA VAL A 225 -29.93 2.20 -56.27
C VAL A 225 -30.33 3.62 -56.66
N PRO A 226 -30.54 3.95 -57.96
CA PRO A 226 -30.94 5.27 -58.40
C PRO A 226 -32.30 5.68 -57.82
N GLY A 227 -32.37 6.89 -57.22
CA GLY A 227 -33.60 7.45 -56.65
C GLY A 227 -33.92 7.08 -55.20
N VAL A 228 -33.09 6.30 -54.53
CA VAL A 228 -33.22 6.01 -53.09
C VAL A 228 -32.26 6.91 -52.28
N THR A 229 -32.81 7.83 -51.51
CA THR A 229 -32.04 8.52 -50.49
C THR A 229 -31.50 7.53 -49.49
N PRO A 230 -30.21 7.49 -49.22
CA PRO A 230 -29.64 6.52 -48.28
C PRO A 230 -30.17 6.78 -46.85
N ARG A 231 -31.13 5.97 -46.44
CA ARG A 231 -31.63 5.92 -45.04
C ARG A 231 -30.75 4.94 -44.28
N ILE A 232 -29.79 5.48 -43.54
CA ILE A 232 -28.77 4.67 -42.90
C ILE A 232 -29.28 4.29 -41.51
N THR A 233 -29.73 3.07 -41.36
CA THR A 233 -29.95 2.46 -40.02
C THR A 233 -28.65 1.75 -39.63
N MET A 234 -27.71 2.44 -39.01
CA MET A 234 -26.50 1.84 -38.51
C MET A 234 -26.72 1.40 -37.06
N LEU A 235 -26.27 0.21 -36.70
CA LEU A 235 -26.17 -0.24 -35.33
C LEU A 235 -24.76 0.10 -34.83
N THR A 236 -24.65 1.13 -34.01
CA THR A 236 -23.37 1.54 -33.44
C THR A 236 -23.24 0.95 -32.05
N PRO A 237 -22.18 0.16 -31.76
CA PRO A 237 -21.95 -0.38 -30.43
C PRO A 237 -21.47 0.71 -29.46
N GLU A 238 -22.14 0.83 -28.33
CA GLU A 238 -21.69 1.57 -27.15
C GLU A 238 -21.16 0.56 -26.13
N LEU A 239 -19.86 0.60 -25.84
CA LEU A 239 -19.23 -0.35 -24.92
C LEU A 239 -19.36 0.15 -23.50
N VAL A 240 -19.95 -0.66 -22.63
CA VAL A 240 -20.00 -0.45 -21.19
C VAL A 240 -19.25 -1.59 -20.51
N THR A 241 -18.19 -1.27 -19.78
CA THR A 241 -17.45 -2.27 -19.00
C THR A 241 -17.89 -2.19 -17.56
N LEU A 242 -18.28 -3.32 -17.00
CA LEU A 242 -18.52 -3.48 -15.57
C LEU A 242 -17.25 -3.94 -14.88
N ASP A 243 -16.98 -3.42 -13.68
CA ASP A 243 -15.83 -3.87 -12.90
C ASP A 243 -15.95 -5.36 -12.60
N SER A 244 -14.87 -6.09 -12.78
CA SER A 244 -14.85 -7.54 -12.55
C SER A 244 -14.96 -7.82 -11.06
N VAL A 245 -16.13 -8.27 -10.63
CA VAL A 245 -16.28 -8.95 -9.34
C VAL A 245 -16.03 -10.45 -9.59
N GLY A 246 -14.74 -10.82 -9.53
CA GLY A 246 -14.32 -12.23 -9.65
C GLY A 246 -14.42 -12.77 -11.08
N SER A 247 -13.41 -12.56 -11.90
CA SER A 247 -13.26 -13.32 -13.15
C SER A 247 -12.80 -14.73 -12.81
N ASP A 248 -13.70 -15.69 -12.88
CA ASP A 248 -13.37 -17.09 -12.77
C ASP A 248 -12.44 -17.52 -13.92
N GLY A 249 -11.22 -17.89 -13.58
CA GLY A 249 -10.58 -18.98 -14.28
C GLY A 249 -9.33 -18.73 -15.12
N LEU A 250 -8.71 -17.56 -15.18
CA LEU A 250 -7.40 -17.43 -15.83
C LEU A 250 -6.43 -16.61 -14.98
N ILE A 251 -5.23 -17.15 -14.82
CA ILE A 251 -4.10 -16.47 -14.17
C ILE A 251 -3.88 -15.13 -14.87
N SER A 252 -4.23 -14.03 -14.22
CA SER A 252 -3.99 -12.69 -14.73
C SER A 252 -2.48 -12.44 -14.82
N LEU A 253 -1.99 -12.00 -15.97
CA LEU A 253 -0.60 -11.55 -16.11
C LEU A 253 -0.32 -10.34 -15.21
N ALA A 254 -1.32 -9.51 -14.93
CA ALA A 254 -1.22 -8.41 -14.00
C ALA A 254 -0.90 -8.88 -12.55
N ALA A 255 -1.30 -10.09 -12.18
CA ALA A 255 -0.93 -10.70 -10.89
C ALA A 255 0.38 -11.49 -10.96
N LEU A 256 0.65 -12.19 -12.09
CA LEU A 256 1.84 -13.01 -12.25
C LEU A 256 3.12 -12.18 -12.37
N VAL A 257 3.10 -11.09 -13.14
CA VAL A 257 4.27 -10.23 -13.36
C VAL A 257 4.81 -9.63 -12.06
N PRO A 258 4.00 -9.01 -11.18
CA PRO A 258 4.47 -8.53 -9.87
C PRO A 258 5.06 -9.63 -9.01
N LEU A 259 4.43 -10.81 -8.99
CA LEU A 259 4.94 -11.95 -8.23
C LEU A 259 6.36 -12.32 -8.68
N VAL A 260 6.58 -12.44 -9.99
CA VAL A 260 7.90 -12.77 -10.53
C VAL A 260 8.92 -11.66 -10.24
N LEU A 261 8.57 -10.39 -10.40
CA LEU A 261 9.43 -9.25 -10.07
C LEU A 261 9.90 -9.29 -8.60
N ILE A 262 8.97 -9.57 -7.69
CA ILE A 262 9.26 -9.67 -6.25
C ILE A 262 10.14 -10.86 -5.95
N LEU A 263 9.82 -12.06 -6.46
CA LEU A 263 10.63 -13.27 -6.26
C LEU A 263 12.05 -13.11 -6.83
N MET A 264 12.20 -12.48 -7.99
CA MET A 264 13.51 -12.20 -8.56
C MET A 264 14.29 -11.18 -7.73
N THR A 265 13.63 -10.17 -7.18
CA THR A 265 14.27 -9.21 -6.28
C THR A 265 14.78 -9.88 -4.99
N ILE A 266 14.02 -10.83 -4.44
CA ILE A 266 14.43 -11.66 -3.30
C ILE A 266 15.71 -12.43 -3.64
N THR A 267 15.71 -13.17 -4.74
CA THR A 267 16.85 -14.03 -5.11
C THR A 267 18.15 -13.25 -5.29
N GLY A 268 18.05 -12.00 -5.81
CA GLY A 268 19.21 -11.12 -5.95
C GLY A 268 19.82 -10.65 -4.63
N ALA A 269 19.03 -10.56 -3.56
CA ALA A 269 19.48 -10.11 -2.24
C ALA A 269 20.03 -11.26 -1.36
N VAL A 270 19.59 -12.51 -1.60
CA VAL A 270 19.91 -13.66 -0.73
C VAL A 270 21.40 -13.92 -0.63
N TYR A 271 22.09 -14.04 -1.76
CA TYR A 271 23.51 -14.38 -1.77
C TYR A 271 24.38 -13.31 -1.09
N PRO A 272 24.24 -12.01 -1.40
CA PRO A 272 24.97 -10.96 -0.71
C PRO A 272 24.70 -10.91 0.80
N ALA A 273 23.45 -11.15 1.23
CA ALA A 273 23.12 -11.17 2.65
C ALA A 273 23.83 -12.31 3.40
N ILE A 274 23.88 -13.50 2.83
CA ILE A 274 24.59 -14.64 3.42
C ILE A 274 26.10 -14.37 3.47
N ASP A 275 26.67 -13.91 2.37
CA ASP A 275 28.13 -13.74 2.25
C ASP A 275 28.67 -12.68 3.23
N LEU A 276 27.94 -11.56 3.38
CA LEU A 276 28.31 -10.46 4.28
C LEU A 276 28.06 -10.74 5.77
N THR A 277 27.41 -11.85 6.13
CA THR A 277 27.12 -12.21 7.52
C THR A 277 27.70 -13.59 7.88
N ALA A 278 26.95 -14.65 7.59
CA ALA A 278 27.38 -16.03 7.87
C ALA A 278 28.68 -16.41 7.14
N GLY A 279 28.88 -15.90 5.90
CA GLY A 279 30.10 -16.14 5.12
C GLY A 279 31.33 -15.54 5.78
N GLU A 280 31.25 -14.29 6.29
CA GLU A 280 32.35 -13.66 7.02
C GLU A 280 32.64 -14.36 8.35
N ARG A 281 31.58 -14.84 9.03
CA ARG A 281 31.74 -15.63 10.27
C ARG A 281 32.44 -16.93 10.00
N GLU A 282 32.03 -17.67 8.97
CA GLU A 282 32.65 -18.94 8.57
C GLU A 282 34.13 -18.77 8.21
N ARG A 283 34.51 -17.61 7.59
CA ARG A 283 35.90 -17.26 7.26
C ARG A 283 36.69 -16.68 8.42
N GLY A 284 36.07 -16.43 9.60
CA GLY A 284 36.73 -15.79 10.75
C GLY A 284 37.04 -14.30 10.57
N THR A 285 36.55 -13.68 9.50
CA THR A 285 36.81 -12.26 9.19
C THR A 285 35.90 -11.31 9.97
N LEU A 286 34.74 -11.79 10.42
CA LEU A 286 33.81 -10.98 11.21
C LEU A 286 34.41 -10.53 12.52
N GLU A 287 35.22 -11.38 13.22
CA GLU A 287 35.89 -11.07 14.48
C GLU A 287 36.87 -9.91 14.30
N ILE A 288 37.63 -9.91 13.20
CA ILE A 288 38.57 -8.83 12.86
C ILE A 288 37.82 -7.52 12.62
N LEU A 289 36.68 -7.57 11.91
CA LEU A 289 35.86 -6.39 11.64
C LEU A 289 35.26 -5.79 12.93
N VAL A 290 34.84 -6.63 13.86
CA VAL A 290 34.27 -6.18 15.15
C VAL A 290 35.36 -5.65 16.10
N ALA A 291 36.59 -6.12 15.98
CA ALA A 291 37.74 -5.59 16.72
C ALA A 291 38.22 -4.22 16.20
N ALA A 292 37.79 -3.81 14.99
CA ALA A 292 38.10 -2.50 14.46
C ALA A 292 37.44 -1.37 15.27
N PRO A 293 38.06 -0.19 15.41
CA PRO A 293 37.52 0.94 16.17
C PRO A 293 36.37 1.65 15.39
N VAL A 294 35.35 0.91 15.01
CA VAL A 294 34.16 1.38 14.29
C VAL A 294 32.91 0.96 15.07
N PRO A 295 31.94 1.86 15.27
CA PRO A 295 30.69 1.50 15.93
C PRO A 295 29.99 0.34 15.19
N ARG A 296 29.57 -0.69 15.92
CA ARG A 296 28.91 -1.90 15.33
C ARG A 296 27.71 -1.57 14.45
N PHE A 297 26.97 -0.51 14.82
CA PHE A 297 25.85 -0.03 14.00
C PHE A 297 26.30 0.49 12.63
N GLU A 298 27.43 1.20 12.55
CA GLU A 298 27.96 1.69 11.26
C GLU A 298 28.39 0.54 10.35
N LEU A 299 28.95 -0.52 10.93
CA LEU A 299 29.32 -1.73 10.21
C LEU A 299 28.09 -2.45 9.64
N LEU A 300 27.05 -2.65 10.45
CA LEU A 300 25.79 -3.24 9.99
C LEU A 300 25.10 -2.37 8.93
N ALA A 301 25.09 -1.04 9.14
CA ALA A 301 24.52 -0.10 8.17
C ALA A 301 25.23 -0.18 6.81
N ALA A 302 26.56 -0.33 6.82
CA ALA A 302 27.32 -0.52 5.58
C ALA A 302 26.93 -1.82 4.86
N LYS A 303 26.82 -2.93 5.58
CA LYS A 303 26.37 -4.21 5.04
C LYS A 303 24.94 -4.13 4.50
N TYR A 304 24.04 -3.50 5.25
CA TYR A 304 22.64 -3.28 4.82
C TYR A 304 22.56 -2.48 3.52
N ILE A 305 23.27 -1.36 3.44
CA ILE A 305 23.31 -0.53 2.22
C ILE A 305 23.86 -1.34 1.04
N SER A 306 24.85 -2.20 1.25
CA SER A 306 25.41 -3.05 0.19
C SER A 306 24.40 -4.06 -0.32
N VAL A 307 23.69 -4.76 0.57
CA VAL A 307 22.66 -5.75 0.20
C VAL A 307 21.48 -5.06 -0.52
N VAL A 308 20.98 -3.94 0.02
CA VAL A 308 19.90 -3.15 -0.63
C VAL A 308 20.33 -2.69 -2.01
N THR A 309 21.57 -2.21 -2.17
CA THR A 309 22.05 -1.73 -3.48
C THR A 309 22.06 -2.84 -4.51
N VAL A 310 22.50 -4.06 -4.15
CA VAL A 310 22.47 -5.21 -5.06
C VAL A 310 21.04 -5.64 -5.36
N ALA A 311 20.16 -5.66 -4.36
CA ALA A 311 18.74 -5.97 -4.54
C ALA A 311 18.05 -4.98 -5.50
N VAL A 312 18.35 -3.67 -5.35
CA VAL A 312 17.82 -2.61 -6.22
C VAL A 312 18.38 -2.74 -7.64
N LEU A 313 19.68 -3.02 -7.78
CA LEU A 313 20.29 -3.25 -9.09
C LEU A 313 19.62 -4.45 -9.80
N ASN A 314 19.38 -5.53 -9.06
CA ASN A 314 18.64 -6.68 -9.56
C ASN A 314 17.21 -6.32 -9.96
N ALA A 315 16.50 -5.53 -9.15
CA ALA A 315 15.15 -5.06 -9.46
C ALA A 315 15.12 -4.20 -10.75
N ILE A 316 16.11 -3.35 -10.97
CA ILE A 316 16.25 -2.55 -12.21
C ILE A 316 16.41 -3.48 -13.41
N VAL A 317 17.35 -4.45 -13.35
CA VAL A 317 17.58 -5.40 -14.45
C VAL A 317 16.31 -6.20 -14.74
N ASN A 318 15.61 -6.68 -13.71
CA ASN A 318 14.35 -7.40 -13.84
C ASN A 318 13.27 -6.53 -14.51
N LEU A 319 13.09 -5.30 -14.07
CA LEU A 319 12.09 -4.39 -14.63
C LEU A 319 12.38 -4.06 -16.11
N VAL A 320 13.65 -3.87 -16.45
CA VAL A 320 14.09 -3.64 -17.83
C VAL A 320 13.83 -4.89 -18.69
N CYS A 321 14.25 -6.07 -18.24
CA CYS A 321 14.04 -7.32 -18.97
C CYS A 321 12.55 -7.61 -19.18
N MET A 322 11.72 -7.40 -18.17
CA MET A 322 10.27 -7.52 -18.24
C MET A 322 9.69 -6.56 -19.29
N THR A 323 10.06 -5.27 -19.21
CA THR A 323 9.57 -4.24 -20.13
C THR A 323 9.95 -4.53 -21.57
N ILE A 324 11.20 -4.98 -21.80
CA ILE A 324 11.69 -5.40 -23.12
C ILE A 324 10.87 -6.61 -23.61
N THR A 325 10.71 -7.65 -22.79
CA THR A 325 9.97 -8.85 -23.18
C THR A 325 8.54 -8.52 -23.56
N VAL A 326 7.83 -7.70 -22.78
CA VAL A 326 6.45 -7.29 -23.05
C VAL A 326 6.35 -6.48 -24.34
N LYS A 327 7.29 -5.54 -24.60
CA LYS A 327 7.28 -4.72 -25.82
C LYS A 327 7.60 -5.49 -27.08
N PHE A 328 8.51 -6.48 -27.04
CA PHE A 328 8.92 -7.25 -28.22
C PHE A 328 7.99 -8.42 -28.54
N SER A 329 7.10 -8.79 -27.63
CA SER A 329 6.25 -9.97 -27.78
C SER A 329 4.93 -9.72 -28.53
N ASP A 330 4.67 -8.50 -28.99
CA ASP A 330 3.46 -8.08 -29.75
C ASP A 330 2.11 -8.50 -29.12
N VAL A 331 2.12 -8.70 -27.79
CA VAL A 331 1.01 -9.23 -26.97
C VAL A 331 0.20 -8.08 -26.34
N SER A 332 0.46 -6.84 -26.73
CA SER A 332 -0.28 -5.68 -26.26
C SER A 332 -1.82 -5.81 -26.43
N GLY A 333 -2.28 -6.62 -27.39
CA GLY A 333 -3.70 -6.93 -27.57
C GLY A 333 -4.23 -8.15 -26.78
N LEU A 334 -3.35 -9.00 -26.21
CA LEU A 334 -3.77 -10.23 -25.50
C LEU A 334 -3.79 -10.06 -23.98
N VAL A 335 -3.17 -9.01 -23.48
CA VAL A 335 -2.95 -8.81 -22.05
C VAL A 335 -3.67 -7.54 -21.59
N ALA A 336 -4.85 -7.73 -21.03
CA ALA A 336 -5.55 -6.65 -20.32
C ALA A 336 -4.63 -6.09 -19.22
N GLY A 337 -4.50 -4.78 -19.20
CA GLY A 337 -3.67 -4.06 -18.21
C GLY A 337 -2.26 -3.69 -18.68
N LEU A 338 -1.70 -4.29 -19.75
CA LEU A 338 -0.37 -3.94 -20.26
C LEU A 338 -0.38 -2.96 -21.45
N GLU A 339 -1.56 -2.59 -21.96
CA GLU A 339 -1.70 -1.54 -23.00
C GLU A 339 -1.17 -0.16 -22.55
N GLY A 340 -0.91 -0.01 -21.25
CA GLY A 340 -0.46 1.22 -20.63
C GLY A 340 0.83 1.12 -19.83
N LEU A 341 1.89 0.40 -20.26
CA LEU A 341 3.23 0.51 -19.65
C LEU A 341 3.75 1.95 -19.82
N THR A 342 3.12 2.87 -19.08
CA THR A 342 3.52 4.27 -19.05
C THR A 342 4.79 4.43 -18.23
N ALA A 343 5.56 5.49 -18.51
CA ALA A 343 6.72 5.81 -17.69
C ALA A 343 6.34 6.03 -16.21
N VAL A 344 5.14 6.56 -15.94
CA VAL A 344 4.62 6.76 -14.58
C VAL A 344 4.45 5.43 -13.87
N LEU A 345 3.80 4.45 -14.50
CA LEU A 345 3.63 3.11 -13.93
C LEU A 345 4.98 2.44 -13.63
N LEU A 346 5.95 2.53 -14.56
CA LEU A 346 7.28 1.97 -14.34
C LEU A 346 8.01 2.61 -13.15
N VAL A 347 7.86 3.93 -12.96
CA VAL A 347 8.41 4.63 -11.80
C VAL A 347 7.71 4.20 -10.50
N GLN A 348 6.39 4.04 -10.51
CA GLN A 348 5.63 3.57 -9.35
C GLN A 348 6.03 2.14 -8.95
N ILE A 349 6.13 1.23 -9.92
CA ILE A 349 6.59 -0.14 -9.69
C ILE A 349 8.03 -0.16 -9.20
N PHE A 350 8.92 0.66 -9.77
CA PHE A 350 10.30 0.78 -9.30
C PHE A 350 10.38 1.29 -7.85
N ALA A 351 9.59 2.32 -7.50
CA ALA A 351 9.52 2.82 -6.12
C ALA A 351 9.02 1.75 -5.14
N LEU A 352 8.04 0.95 -5.55
CA LEU A 352 7.54 -0.18 -4.76
C LEU A 352 8.60 -1.27 -4.59
N LEU A 353 9.34 -1.62 -5.66
CA LEU A 353 10.44 -2.57 -5.61
C LEU A 353 11.60 -2.08 -4.74
N LEU A 354 11.88 -0.78 -4.74
CA LEU A 354 12.86 -0.16 -3.85
C LEU A 354 12.47 -0.33 -2.38
N LEU A 355 11.21 -0.04 -2.05
CA LEU A 355 10.66 -0.22 -0.70
C LEU A 355 10.72 -1.70 -0.28
N PHE A 356 10.33 -2.60 -1.18
CA PHE A 356 10.41 -4.04 -0.97
C PHE A 356 11.85 -4.52 -0.76
N ALA A 357 12.79 -4.09 -1.60
CA ALA A 357 14.20 -4.43 -1.49
C ALA A 357 14.78 -3.98 -0.13
N ALA A 358 14.43 -2.78 0.32
CA ALA A 358 14.83 -2.28 1.63
C ALA A 358 14.28 -3.15 2.77
N PHE A 359 13.00 -3.49 2.75
CA PHE A 359 12.37 -4.36 3.75
C PHE A 359 12.98 -5.77 3.75
N PHE A 360 13.02 -6.40 2.58
CA PHE A 360 13.44 -7.80 2.50
C PHE A 360 14.94 -7.96 2.83
N SER A 361 15.77 -7.02 2.42
CA SER A 361 17.20 -7.00 2.79
C SER A 361 17.42 -6.91 4.30
N ALA A 362 16.57 -6.14 5.01
CA ALA A 362 16.63 -6.08 6.48
C ALA A 362 16.26 -7.43 7.12
N VAL A 363 15.22 -8.09 6.61
CA VAL A 363 14.81 -9.43 7.06
C VAL A 363 15.90 -10.47 6.79
N LEU A 364 16.47 -10.45 5.58
CA LEU A 364 17.57 -11.35 5.20
C LEU A 364 18.77 -11.17 6.11
N LEU A 365 19.25 -9.94 6.31
CA LEU A 365 20.38 -9.66 7.21
C LEU A 365 20.08 -10.09 8.65
N CYS A 366 18.85 -9.87 9.11
CA CYS A 366 18.44 -10.32 10.44
C CYS A 366 18.59 -11.84 10.57
N LEU A 367 17.99 -12.63 9.66
CA LEU A 367 18.02 -14.08 9.69
C LEU A 367 19.43 -14.66 9.53
N THR A 368 20.17 -14.13 8.55
CA THR A 368 21.53 -14.63 8.26
C THR A 368 22.52 -14.26 9.35
N SER A 369 22.25 -13.24 10.18
CA SER A 369 23.07 -12.90 11.35
C SER A 369 23.02 -13.94 12.46
N PHE A 370 21.98 -14.80 12.52
CA PHE A 370 21.93 -15.92 13.48
C PHE A 370 22.75 -17.13 13.02
N ALA A 371 22.97 -17.27 11.71
CA ALA A 371 23.63 -18.42 11.15
C ALA A 371 25.14 -18.39 11.39
N ARG A 372 25.74 -19.57 11.60
CA ARG A 372 27.18 -19.75 11.84
C ARG A 372 27.95 -20.09 10.56
N SER A 373 27.25 -20.66 9.59
CA SER A 373 27.84 -21.05 8.32
C SER A 373 26.93 -20.71 7.15
N PHE A 374 27.48 -20.70 5.96
CA PHE A 374 26.77 -20.48 4.72
C PHE A 374 25.59 -21.47 4.55
N LYS A 375 25.82 -22.74 4.88
CA LYS A 375 24.78 -23.80 4.80
C LYS A 375 23.64 -23.57 5.79
N GLU A 376 23.95 -23.15 6.99
CA GLU A 376 22.94 -22.86 8.02
C GLU A 376 22.10 -21.63 7.63
N ALA A 377 22.73 -20.58 7.09
CA ALA A 377 22.04 -19.43 6.57
C ALA A 377 21.06 -19.79 5.44
N GLN A 378 21.49 -20.65 4.51
CA GLN A 378 20.59 -21.17 3.47
C GLN A 378 19.40 -21.92 4.07
N ALA A 379 19.62 -22.76 5.09
CA ALA A 379 18.55 -23.50 5.76
C ALA A 379 17.52 -22.59 6.42
N TYR A 380 17.93 -21.46 6.99
CA TYR A 380 17.00 -20.46 7.55
C TYR A 380 16.22 -19.68 6.47
N LEU A 381 16.81 -19.52 5.29
CA LEU A 381 16.16 -18.76 4.21
C LEU A 381 15.16 -19.58 3.41
N ILE A 382 15.28 -20.91 3.35
CA ILE A 382 14.33 -21.77 2.63
C ILE A 382 12.88 -21.58 3.13
N PRO A 383 12.58 -21.66 4.44
CA PRO A 383 11.23 -21.40 4.94
C PRO A 383 10.73 -19.99 4.63
N LEU A 384 11.61 -18.97 4.69
CA LEU A 384 11.25 -17.60 4.34
C LEU A 384 10.86 -17.47 2.86
N MET A 385 11.63 -18.11 1.96
CA MET A 385 11.34 -18.08 0.52
C MET A 385 10.03 -18.82 0.21
N LEU A 386 9.77 -19.96 0.85
CA LEU A 386 8.49 -20.65 0.72
C LEU A 386 7.33 -19.83 1.29
N ALA A 387 7.52 -19.18 2.44
CA ALA A 387 6.52 -18.29 3.02
C ALA A 387 6.23 -17.07 2.14
N SER A 388 7.23 -16.56 1.41
CA SER A 388 7.03 -15.44 0.48
C SER A 388 6.24 -15.80 -0.78
N LEU A 389 6.15 -17.09 -1.12
CA LEU A 389 5.34 -17.57 -2.24
C LEU A 389 3.83 -17.50 -1.93
N GLY A 390 3.44 -17.74 -0.66
CA GLY A 390 2.05 -17.68 -0.23
C GLY A 390 1.34 -16.36 -0.57
N PRO A 391 1.88 -15.18 -0.18
CA PRO A 391 1.38 -13.88 -0.60
C PRO A 391 1.22 -13.71 -2.10
N GLY A 392 2.16 -14.24 -2.87
CA GLY A 392 2.09 -14.21 -4.32
C GLY A 392 0.91 -15.02 -4.88
N ILE A 393 0.71 -16.21 -4.35
CA ILE A 393 -0.44 -17.06 -4.72
C ILE A 393 -1.75 -16.38 -4.30
N MET A 394 -1.81 -15.79 -3.11
CA MET A 394 -2.98 -15.04 -2.65
C MET A 394 -3.32 -13.88 -3.60
N ALA A 395 -2.33 -13.16 -4.10
CA ALA A 395 -2.57 -12.05 -5.04
C ALA A 395 -3.16 -12.51 -6.38
N MET A 396 -3.01 -13.78 -6.74
CA MET A 396 -3.61 -14.37 -7.94
C MET A 396 -5.07 -14.79 -7.72
N MET A 397 -5.56 -14.82 -6.45
CA MET A 397 -6.94 -15.19 -6.17
C MET A 397 -7.88 -14.06 -6.63
N PRO A 398 -8.92 -14.38 -7.41
CA PRO A 398 -9.91 -13.41 -7.85
C PRO A 398 -10.69 -12.84 -6.67
N GLY A 399 -11.06 -11.56 -6.74
CA GLY A 399 -11.87 -10.89 -5.71
C GLY A 399 -11.12 -10.43 -4.46
N LEU A 400 -9.83 -10.76 -4.28
CA LEU A 400 -9.04 -10.18 -3.20
C LEU A 400 -8.67 -8.73 -3.55
N LYS A 401 -9.11 -7.79 -2.70
CA LYS A 401 -8.80 -6.37 -2.82
C LYS A 401 -7.75 -5.95 -1.78
N LEU A 402 -6.96 -4.93 -2.12
CA LEU A 402 -6.01 -4.30 -1.20
C LEU A 402 -6.77 -3.46 -0.15
N GLU A 403 -7.46 -4.12 0.77
CA GLU A 403 -8.28 -3.48 1.79
C GLU A 403 -8.09 -4.14 3.17
N GLY A 404 -8.34 -3.37 4.23
CA GLY A 404 -8.36 -3.86 5.60
C GLY A 404 -7.05 -4.54 6.00
N VAL A 405 -7.13 -5.78 6.50
CA VAL A 405 -5.97 -6.55 7.01
C VAL A 405 -4.93 -6.81 5.93
N LEU A 406 -5.35 -6.97 4.66
CA LEU A 406 -4.44 -7.26 3.55
C LEU A 406 -3.49 -6.09 3.23
N SER A 407 -3.92 -4.83 3.50
CA SER A 407 -3.05 -3.65 3.33
C SER A 407 -1.92 -3.55 4.36
N VAL A 408 -2.00 -4.27 5.47
CA VAL A 408 -0.97 -4.25 6.52
C VAL A 408 -0.22 -5.57 6.66
N LEU A 409 -0.69 -6.64 6.05
CA LEU A 409 -0.03 -7.94 6.14
C LEU A 409 1.28 -7.92 5.32
N PRO A 410 2.46 -8.14 5.95
CA PRO A 410 3.74 -8.03 5.26
C PRO A 410 3.81 -9.01 4.07
N LEU A 411 4.44 -8.60 3.00
CA LEU A 411 4.54 -9.24 1.68
C LEU A 411 3.22 -9.23 0.89
N VAL A 412 2.09 -9.59 1.49
CA VAL A 412 0.76 -9.59 0.82
C VAL A 412 0.43 -8.19 0.33
N ASN A 413 0.62 -7.19 1.20
CA ASN A 413 0.33 -5.78 0.90
C ASN A 413 1.12 -5.27 -0.32
N ILE A 414 2.41 -5.60 -0.44
CA ILE A 414 3.24 -5.18 -1.57
C ILE A 414 2.84 -5.88 -2.87
N VAL A 415 2.56 -7.19 -2.80
CA VAL A 415 2.20 -7.97 -3.99
C VAL A 415 0.84 -7.52 -4.53
N LEU A 416 -0.15 -7.32 -3.64
CA LEU A 416 -1.47 -6.79 -4.03
C LEU A 416 -1.37 -5.35 -4.56
N MET A 417 -0.58 -4.49 -3.92
CA MET A 417 -0.37 -3.12 -4.40
C MET A 417 0.29 -3.12 -5.79
N ALA A 418 1.26 -4.00 -6.04
CA ALA A 418 1.87 -4.12 -7.35
C ALA A 418 0.86 -4.59 -8.41
N ARG A 419 0.00 -5.58 -8.09
CA ARG A 419 -1.08 -6.03 -8.97
C ARG A 419 -2.05 -4.89 -9.29
N ASP A 420 -2.55 -4.20 -8.27
CA ASP A 420 -3.55 -3.13 -8.43
C ASP A 420 -2.97 -1.95 -9.24
N LEU A 421 -1.65 -1.67 -9.14
CA LEU A 421 -0.97 -0.70 -10.01
C LEU A 421 -1.00 -1.12 -11.49
N PHE A 422 -0.83 -2.41 -11.78
CA PHE A 422 -0.94 -2.94 -13.15
C PHE A 422 -2.39 -2.98 -13.66
N GLU A 423 -3.37 -3.11 -12.76
CA GLU A 423 -4.80 -3.19 -13.11
C GLU A 423 -5.48 -1.81 -13.29
N GLY A 424 -4.76 -0.72 -13.05
CA GLY A 424 -5.27 0.62 -13.34
C GLY A 424 -5.23 1.63 -12.21
N GLY A 425 -4.70 1.27 -11.05
CA GLY A 425 -4.46 2.21 -9.97
C GLY A 425 -4.71 1.65 -8.57
N VAL A 426 -4.18 2.36 -7.60
CA VAL A 426 -4.29 2.04 -6.16
C VAL A 426 -5.01 3.18 -5.47
N ASP A 427 -5.94 2.87 -4.58
CA ASP A 427 -6.51 3.87 -3.68
C ASP A 427 -5.39 4.54 -2.87
N PRO A 428 -5.28 5.88 -2.88
CA PRO A 428 -4.21 6.61 -2.23
C PRO A 428 -4.07 6.32 -0.72
N VAL A 429 -5.18 6.05 -0.04
CA VAL A 429 -5.18 5.72 1.40
C VAL A 429 -4.52 4.36 1.62
N ASN A 430 -4.99 3.33 0.90
CA ASN A 430 -4.42 1.99 1.00
C ASN A 430 -2.95 1.97 0.56
N GLY A 431 -2.59 2.68 -0.50
CA GLY A 431 -1.20 2.84 -0.93
C GLY A 431 -0.30 3.46 0.16
N THR A 432 -0.77 4.52 0.83
CA THR A 432 -0.05 5.14 1.95
C THR A 432 0.13 4.19 3.12
N ILE A 433 -0.89 3.41 3.44
CA ILE A 433 -0.84 2.39 4.50
C ILE A 433 0.21 1.32 4.18
N VAL A 434 0.24 0.82 2.95
CA VAL A 434 1.25 -0.16 2.50
C VAL A 434 2.66 0.38 2.63
N VAL A 435 2.90 1.61 2.17
CA VAL A 435 4.23 2.25 2.26
C VAL A 435 4.66 2.42 3.72
N LEU A 436 3.78 2.96 4.56
CA LEU A 436 4.08 3.20 5.98
C LEU A 436 4.35 1.90 6.73
N THR A 437 3.50 0.89 6.58
CA THR A 437 3.64 -0.40 7.27
C THR A 437 4.88 -1.14 6.83
N THR A 438 5.17 -1.16 5.53
CA THR A 438 6.38 -1.82 5.01
C THR A 438 7.65 -1.13 5.49
N LEU A 439 7.66 0.22 5.54
CA LEU A 439 8.78 0.97 6.09
C LEU A 439 8.99 0.66 7.59
N LEU A 440 7.91 0.58 8.37
CA LEU A 440 7.98 0.19 9.78
C LEU A 440 8.55 -1.23 9.95
N TYR A 441 8.12 -2.18 9.13
CA TYR A 441 8.66 -3.55 9.17
C TYR A 441 10.14 -3.59 8.79
N ALA A 442 10.56 -2.81 7.79
CA ALA A 442 11.96 -2.71 7.40
C ALA A 442 12.82 -2.17 8.55
N LEU A 443 12.37 -1.08 9.19
CA LEU A 443 13.06 -0.48 10.33
C LEU A 443 13.09 -1.42 11.55
N ALA A 444 12.00 -2.12 11.83
CA ALA A 444 11.93 -3.10 12.91
C ALA A 444 12.86 -4.30 12.66
N ALA A 445 12.89 -4.83 11.43
CA ALA A 445 13.79 -5.91 11.05
C ALA A 445 15.27 -5.47 11.14
N LEU A 446 15.59 -4.28 10.67
CA LEU A 446 16.93 -3.71 10.78
C LEU A 446 17.36 -3.48 12.23
N ALA A 447 16.44 -3.01 13.07
CA ALA A 447 16.67 -2.83 14.51
C ALA A 447 16.92 -4.17 15.22
N LEU A 448 16.23 -5.23 14.81
CA LEU A 448 16.49 -6.58 15.29
C LEU A 448 17.85 -7.09 14.83
N ALA A 449 18.17 -6.92 13.55
CA ALA A 449 19.47 -7.28 13.02
C ALA A 449 20.60 -6.57 13.79
N ALA A 450 20.43 -5.28 14.11
CA ALA A 450 21.40 -4.50 14.87
C ALA A 450 21.56 -5.05 16.31
N ARG A 451 20.48 -5.49 16.94
CA ARG A 451 20.55 -6.12 18.29
C ARG A 451 21.27 -7.45 18.23
N VAL A 452 20.96 -8.29 17.26
CA VAL A 452 21.60 -9.59 17.06
C VAL A 452 23.08 -9.43 16.77
N PHE A 453 23.42 -8.55 15.81
CA PHE A 453 24.81 -8.29 15.39
C PHE A 453 25.65 -7.69 16.53
N GLY A 454 25.02 -6.97 17.45
CA GLY A 454 25.68 -6.38 18.63
C GLY A 454 25.84 -7.30 19.82
N ALA A 455 25.20 -8.49 19.84
CA ALA A 455 25.24 -9.41 20.96
C ALA A 455 26.60 -10.11 21.06
N GLU A 456 27.18 -10.17 22.26
CA GLU A 456 28.49 -10.82 22.49
C GLU A 456 28.44 -12.33 22.25
N SER A 457 27.31 -12.98 22.56
CA SER A 457 27.06 -14.41 22.28
C SER A 457 27.23 -14.77 20.79
N VAL A 458 26.93 -13.83 19.90
CA VAL A 458 27.12 -13.99 18.44
C VAL A 458 28.60 -13.97 18.07
N LEU A 459 29.44 -13.26 18.82
CA LEU A 459 30.88 -13.12 18.55
C LEU A 459 31.70 -14.28 19.08
N TYR A 460 31.33 -14.84 20.24
CA TYR A 460 32.13 -15.85 20.93
C TYR A 460 31.66 -17.29 20.72
N SER A 461 30.89 -17.59 19.66
CA SER A 461 30.45 -18.93 19.31
C SER A 461 29.57 -19.66 20.35
N GLU A 462 29.14 -18.98 21.41
CA GLU A 462 28.13 -19.51 22.32
C GLU A 462 26.76 -19.58 21.67
N GLN A 463 25.91 -20.49 22.10
CA GLN A 463 24.60 -20.74 21.52
C GLN A 463 23.72 -19.48 21.67
N SER A 464 23.71 -18.59 20.66
CA SER A 464 22.71 -17.53 20.59
C SER A 464 21.35 -18.17 20.40
N SER A 465 20.54 -18.17 21.44
CA SER A 465 19.18 -18.68 21.40
C SER A 465 18.21 -17.55 21.06
N TRP A 466 17.12 -17.87 20.38
CA TRP A 466 15.99 -16.93 20.20
C TRP A 466 15.49 -16.36 21.54
N SER A 467 15.69 -17.10 22.66
CA SER A 467 15.38 -16.64 24.01
C SER A 467 16.20 -15.42 24.45
N ASP A 468 17.41 -15.23 23.92
CA ASP A 468 18.26 -14.07 24.25
C ASP A 468 17.67 -12.75 23.76
N LEU A 469 16.84 -12.79 22.71
CA LEU A 469 16.09 -11.63 22.25
C LEU A 469 15.06 -11.14 23.27
N LEU A 470 14.52 -12.05 24.08
CA LEU A 470 13.54 -11.73 25.13
C LEU A 470 14.19 -11.50 26.51
N ARG A 471 15.53 -11.64 26.59
CA ARG A 471 16.25 -11.41 27.85
C ARG A 471 16.13 -9.96 28.28
N ARG A 472 15.67 -9.78 29.52
CA ARG A 472 15.51 -8.46 30.12
C ARG A 472 16.88 -7.89 30.52
N PRO A 473 17.10 -6.57 30.37
CA PRO A 473 18.30 -5.90 30.91
C PRO A 473 18.44 -6.17 32.41
N ASP A 474 19.66 -6.30 32.87
CA ASP A 474 19.93 -6.52 34.32
C ASP A 474 19.65 -5.25 35.11
N GLU A 475 19.85 -4.07 34.54
CA GLU A 475 19.61 -2.76 35.16
C GLU A 475 18.38 -2.06 34.60
N PRO A 476 17.65 -1.29 35.45
CA PRO A 476 16.55 -0.44 34.99
C PRO A 476 17.05 0.60 33.98
N GLN A 477 16.30 0.77 32.89
CA GLN A 477 16.62 1.70 31.81
C GLN A 477 15.88 3.03 32.00
N LYS A 478 16.57 4.15 31.89
CA LYS A 478 15.96 5.50 31.99
C LYS A 478 15.04 5.86 30.84
N ALA A 479 15.20 5.22 29.69
CA ALA A 479 14.34 5.40 28.51
C ALA A 479 14.25 4.09 27.73
N ALA A 480 13.16 3.90 27.00
CA ALA A 480 13.02 2.77 26.11
C ALA A 480 14.04 2.81 24.95
N SER A 481 14.42 1.65 24.44
CA SER A 481 15.29 1.57 23.29
C SER A 481 14.52 1.86 21.98
N ILE A 482 15.17 2.51 21.01
CA ILE A 482 14.56 2.76 19.69
C ILE A 482 14.11 1.44 19.02
N PRO A 483 14.90 0.34 19.04
CA PRO A 483 14.45 -0.96 18.54
C PRO A 483 13.15 -1.45 19.17
N ALA A 484 13.00 -1.34 20.49
CA ALA A 484 11.77 -1.73 21.17
C ALA A 484 10.56 -0.89 20.70
N MET A 485 10.76 0.41 20.48
CA MET A 485 9.69 1.28 19.96
C MET A 485 9.31 0.96 18.52
N LEU A 486 10.27 0.68 17.65
CA LEU A 486 10.00 0.25 16.28
C LEU A 486 9.21 -1.07 16.25
N TRP A 487 9.56 -2.04 17.10
CA TRP A 487 8.80 -3.28 17.23
C TRP A 487 7.41 -3.06 17.81
N CYS A 488 7.27 -2.17 18.78
CA CYS A 488 5.96 -1.81 19.32
C CYS A 488 5.06 -1.23 18.23
N LEU A 489 5.55 -0.28 17.44
CA LEU A 489 4.83 0.31 16.31
C LEU A 489 4.53 -0.72 15.21
N ALA A 490 5.50 -1.56 14.86
CA ALA A 490 5.34 -2.59 13.83
C ALA A 490 4.31 -3.66 14.18
N LEU A 491 4.05 -3.91 15.47
CA LEU A 491 2.98 -4.78 15.95
C LEU A 491 1.66 -4.03 16.13
N MET A 492 1.71 -2.77 16.58
CA MET A 492 0.53 -1.96 16.86
C MET A 492 -0.33 -1.75 15.61
N VAL A 493 0.30 -1.38 14.47
CA VAL A 493 -0.41 -1.05 13.24
C VAL A 493 -1.20 -2.24 12.67
N PRO A 494 -0.61 -3.43 12.41
CA PRO A 494 -1.38 -4.57 11.90
C PRO A 494 -2.41 -5.09 12.90
N MET A 495 -2.10 -5.05 14.21
CA MET A 495 -3.05 -5.44 15.25
C MET A 495 -4.27 -4.53 15.23
N GLN A 496 -4.08 -3.24 15.08
CA GLN A 496 -5.15 -2.26 14.95
C GLN A 496 -6.07 -2.57 13.75
N PHE A 497 -5.49 -2.76 12.55
CA PHE A 497 -6.26 -3.10 11.35
C PHE A 497 -7.05 -4.40 11.51
N SER A 498 -6.41 -5.43 12.05
CA SER A 498 -7.05 -6.73 12.28
C SER A 498 -8.24 -6.62 13.23
N LEU A 499 -8.08 -5.88 14.33
CA LEU A 499 -9.13 -5.68 15.31
C LEU A 499 -10.28 -4.80 14.75
N PHE A 500 -9.97 -3.75 14.00
CA PHE A 500 -11.00 -2.96 13.32
C PHE A 500 -11.78 -3.75 12.27
N ALA A 501 -11.09 -4.58 11.48
CA ALA A 501 -11.74 -5.47 10.52
C ALA A 501 -12.68 -6.46 11.21
N LEU A 502 -12.24 -7.01 12.35
CA LEU A 502 -13.07 -7.90 13.18
C LEU A 502 -14.33 -7.17 13.69
N VAL A 503 -14.18 -5.96 14.22
CA VAL A 503 -15.31 -5.15 14.74
C VAL A 503 -16.30 -4.82 13.62
N ARG A 504 -15.82 -4.42 12.44
CA ARG A 504 -16.68 -4.17 11.27
C ARG A 504 -17.44 -5.41 10.82
N GLY A 505 -16.83 -6.58 10.92
CA GLY A 505 -17.45 -7.88 10.60
C GLY A 505 -18.62 -8.27 11.53
N LEU A 506 -18.71 -7.65 12.71
CA LEU A 506 -19.82 -7.87 13.65
C LEU A 506 -21.13 -7.16 13.23
N GLY A 507 -21.09 -6.32 12.19
CA GLY A 507 -22.25 -5.55 11.72
C GLY A 507 -22.61 -4.38 12.63
N ALA A 508 -23.87 -3.99 12.64
CA ALA A 508 -24.35 -2.87 13.46
C ALA A 508 -24.36 -3.25 14.96
N ILE A 509 -23.48 -2.62 15.73
CA ILE A 509 -23.37 -2.81 17.18
C ILE A 509 -24.04 -1.65 17.93
N PRO A 510 -24.69 -1.93 19.09
CA PRO A 510 -25.28 -0.87 19.91
C PRO A 510 -24.24 0.19 20.30
N PRO A 511 -24.62 1.49 20.40
CA PRO A 511 -23.68 2.58 20.67
C PRO A 511 -22.82 2.37 21.92
N LEU A 512 -23.40 1.90 23.01
CA LEU A 512 -22.67 1.63 24.25
C LEU A 512 -21.59 0.53 24.05
N LEU A 513 -21.93 -0.55 23.36
CA LEU A 513 -20.98 -1.63 23.08
C LEU A 513 -19.86 -1.14 22.16
N ASN A 514 -20.17 -0.30 21.16
CA ASN A 514 -19.18 0.32 20.29
C ASN A 514 -18.19 1.18 21.08
N ILE A 515 -18.66 1.96 22.03
CA ILE A 515 -17.83 2.75 22.97
C ILE A 515 -16.91 1.83 23.79
N CYS A 516 -17.45 0.78 24.39
CA CYS A 516 -16.68 -0.17 25.19
C CYS A 516 -15.59 -0.86 24.34
N VAL A 517 -15.93 -1.25 23.10
CA VAL A 517 -14.97 -1.86 22.15
C VAL A 517 -13.86 -0.89 21.81
N ASN A 518 -14.17 0.35 21.44
CA ASN A 518 -13.15 1.35 21.09
C ASN A 518 -12.24 1.68 22.28
N LEU A 519 -12.78 1.76 23.50
CA LEU A 519 -11.98 1.95 24.72
C LEU A 519 -11.07 0.74 24.99
N ALA A 520 -11.60 -0.48 24.84
CA ALA A 520 -10.80 -1.70 24.99
C ALA A 520 -9.67 -1.77 23.95
N LEU A 521 -9.95 -1.39 22.72
CA LEU A 521 -8.94 -1.31 21.66
C LEU A 521 -7.88 -0.24 21.97
N SER A 522 -8.26 0.94 22.42
CA SER A 522 -7.32 1.99 22.84
C SER A 522 -6.45 1.53 23.99
N LEU A 523 -7.03 0.88 24.99
CA LEU A 523 -6.28 0.31 26.13
C LEU A 523 -5.31 -0.79 25.69
N LEU A 524 -5.72 -1.65 24.78
CA LEU A 524 -4.87 -2.72 24.24
C LEU A 524 -3.69 -2.15 23.47
N LEU A 525 -3.95 -1.23 22.53
CA LEU A 525 -2.96 -0.68 21.58
C LEU A 525 -2.01 0.32 22.25
N PHE A 526 -2.54 1.29 22.99
CA PHE A 526 -1.75 2.37 23.59
C PHE A 526 -1.43 2.16 25.08
N GLY A 527 -2.03 1.16 25.71
CA GLY A 527 -1.79 0.80 27.11
C GLY A 527 -1.01 -0.51 27.24
N LEU A 528 -1.67 -1.65 26.99
CA LEU A 528 -1.13 -2.97 27.27
C LEU A 528 0.07 -3.36 26.39
N LEU A 529 0.00 -3.09 25.08
CA LEU A 529 1.10 -3.39 24.18
C LEU A 529 2.37 -2.59 24.52
N PRO A 530 2.34 -1.26 24.70
CA PRO A 530 3.49 -0.51 25.20
C PRO A 530 3.96 -0.96 26.58
N ALA A 531 3.04 -1.30 27.50
CA ALA A 531 3.39 -1.80 28.82
C ALA A 531 4.21 -3.10 28.75
N LEU A 532 3.93 -3.99 27.80
CA LEU A 532 4.74 -5.17 27.55
C LEU A 532 6.19 -4.80 27.22
N PHE A 533 6.41 -3.80 26.34
CA PHE A 533 7.76 -3.34 25.98
C PHE A 533 8.47 -2.62 27.13
N VAL A 534 7.74 -1.89 27.96
CA VAL A 534 8.25 -1.29 29.21
C VAL A 534 8.71 -2.40 30.17
N PHE A 535 7.88 -3.43 30.34
CA PHE A 535 8.20 -4.58 31.20
C PHE A 535 9.41 -5.36 30.68
N LEU A 536 9.46 -5.69 29.39
CA LEU A 536 10.60 -6.41 28.79
C LEU A 536 11.87 -5.57 28.81
N GLY A 537 11.77 -4.26 28.58
CA GLY A 537 12.90 -3.33 28.58
C GLY A 537 13.33 -2.86 29.97
N ARG A 538 12.66 -3.28 31.07
CA ARG A 538 12.87 -2.74 32.44
C ARG A 538 12.94 -1.22 32.48
N VAL A 539 12.04 -0.55 31.74
CA VAL A 539 12.03 0.92 31.68
C VAL A 539 11.48 1.49 32.99
N GLU A 540 12.20 2.42 33.58
CA GLU A 540 11.77 3.13 34.80
C GLU A 540 10.58 4.05 34.46
N ILE A 541 9.46 3.89 35.15
CA ILE A 541 8.21 4.60 34.81
C ILE A 541 8.38 6.12 34.88
N ARG A 542 8.99 6.64 35.97
CA ARG A 542 9.09 8.08 36.19
C ARG A 542 9.91 8.79 35.13
N THR A 543 11.08 8.27 34.83
CA THR A 543 12.04 8.86 33.88
C THR A 543 11.68 8.48 32.44
N GLY A 544 11.30 7.23 32.20
CA GLY A 544 10.98 6.70 30.87
C GLY A 544 9.73 7.32 30.26
N PHE A 545 8.79 7.80 31.06
CA PHE A 545 7.59 8.48 30.58
C PHE A 545 7.64 10.01 30.79
N GLY A 546 8.72 10.55 31.36
CA GLY A 546 8.85 11.97 31.61
C GLY A 546 7.80 12.53 32.60
N LEU A 547 7.50 11.77 33.66
CA LEU A 547 6.51 12.14 34.70
C LEU A 547 7.11 13.11 35.74
N SER A 548 7.86 14.11 35.29
CA SER A 548 8.35 15.19 36.14
C SER A 548 7.24 16.21 36.44
N MET A 549 7.27 16.83 37.63
CA MET A 549 6.32 17.90 37.95
C MET A 549 6.57 19.11 37.05
N PRO A 550 5.54 19.56 36.29
CA PRO A 550 5.70 20.71 35.42
C PRO A 550 5.61 22.02 36.21
N ARG A 551 6.17 23.10 35.66
CA ARG A 551 5.92 24.46 36.18
C ARG A 551 4.47 24.84 35.94
N PRO A 552 3.80 25.60 36.84
CA PRO A 552 2.42 26.02 36.66
C PRO A 552 2.16 26.74 35.34
N ALA A 553 3.10 27.57 34.89
CA ALA A 553 3.01 28.27 33.61
C ALA A 553 2.93 27.31 32.41
N ALA A 554 3.59 26.14 32.46
CA ALA A 554 3.49 25.14 31.40
C ALA A 554 2.11 24.46 31.39
N VAL A 555 1.47 24.27 32.54
CA VAL A 555 0.11 23.74 32.65
C VAL A 555 -0.90 24.74 32.07
N ILE A 556 -0.76 26.02 32.41
CA ILE A 556 -1.61 27.10 31.88
C ILE A 556 -1.43 27.22 30.35
N ALA A 557 -0.19 27.15 29.88
CA ALA A 557 0.10 27.14 28.44
C ALA A 557 -0.55 25.95 27.73
N GLY A 558 -0.51 24.73 28.32
CA GLY A 558 -1.20 23.56 27.81
C GLY A 558 -2.71 23.75 27.72
N LEU A 559 -3.34 24.28 28.75
CA LEU A 559 -4.78 24.59 28.73
C LEU A 559 -5.13 25.61 27.65
N LEU A 560 -4.38 26.73 27.55
CA LEU A 560 -4.62 27.76 26.53
C LEU A 560 -4.47 27.21 25.12
N LEU A 561 -3.39 26.42 24.86
CA LEU A 561 -3.16 25.79 23.56
C LEU A 561 -4.26 24.77 23.23
N GLY A 562 -4.68 23.95 24.18
CA GLY A 562 -5.77 23.00 23.99
C GLY A 562 -7.10 23.67 23.67
N ALA A 563 -7.40 24.79 24.32
CA ALA A 563 -8.62 25.57 24.11
C ALA A 563 -8.63 26.39 22.82
N SER A 564 -7.44 26.71 22.26
CA SER A 564 -7.32 27.68 21.16
C SER A 564 -6.98 27.06 19.80
N LEU A 565 -6.49 25.82 19.72
CA LEU A 565 -6.01 25.19 18.47
C LEU A 565 -7.12 24.61 17.58
N TRP A 566 -8.24 24.20 18.14
CA TRP A 566 -9.29 23.50 17.40
C TRP A 566 -9.88 24.30 16.20
N PRO A 567 -10.04 25.65 16.23
CA PRO A 567 -10.54 26.36 15.07
C PRO A 567 -9.55 26.30 13.89
N LEU A 568 -8.25 26.34 14.17
CA LEU A 568 -7.21 26.23 13.14
C LEU A 568 -7.21 24.85 12.52
N GLU A 569 -7.34 23.81 13.33
CA GLU A 569 -7.35 22.41 12.86
C GLU A 569 -8.57 22.13 11.97
N LEU A 570 -9.75 22.58 12.38
CA LEU A 570 -10.96 22.45 11.56
C LEU A 570 -10.86 23.27 10.27
N TRP A 571 -10.35 24.48 10.33
CA TRP A 571 -10.12 25.30 9.14
C TRP A 571 -9.17 24.63 8.14
N LEU A 572 -8.06 24.03 8.63
CA LEU A 572 -7.13 23.28 7.78
C LEU A 572 -7.81 22.05 7.16
N LEU A 573 -8.67 21.40 7.89
CA LEU A 573 -9.44 20.26 7.40
C LEU A 573 -10.42 20.70 6.30
N GLU A 574 -11.13 21.82 6.49
CA GLU A 574 -12.01 22.41 5.47
C GLU A 574 -11.27 22.78 4.18
N GLN A 575 -10.00 23.23 4.28
CA GLN A 575 -9.17 23.51 3.08
C GLN A 575 -8.68 22.25 2.37
N SER A 576 -8.67 21.11 3.08
CA SER A 576 -8.09 19.85 2.57
C SER A 576 -9.13 18.93 1.92
N VAL A 577 -10.43 19.24 2.10
CA VAL A 577 -11.54 18.38 1.69
C VAL A 577 -12.54 19.17 0.87
N ASP A 578 -13.08 18.57 -0.20
CA ASP A 578 -14.18 19.17 -0.95
C ASP A 578 -15.41 19.33 -0.04
N ALA A 579 -16.06 20.50 -0.09
CA ALA A 579 -17.18 20.88 0.78
C ALA A 579 -18.31 19.85 0.78
N LYS A 580 -18.63 19.24 -0.37
CA LYS A 580 -19.65 18.18 -0.47
C LYS A 580 -19.25 16.90 0.26
N MET A 581 -17.99 16.49 0.11
CA MET A 581 -17.45 15.31 0.79
C MET A 581 -17.37 15.55 2.30
N LEU A 582 -17.01 16.76 2.71
CA LEU A 582 -16.98 17.17 4.11
C LEU A 582 -18.38 17.09 4.74
N GLU A 583 -19.40 17.65 4.07
CA GLU A 583 -20.78 17.66 4.55
C GLU A 583 -21.34 16.23 4.67
N GLU A 584 -21.10 15.37 3.68
CA GLU A 584 -21.55 13.98 3.70
C GLU A 584 -20.88 13.17 4.82
N ARG A 585 -19.55 13.22 4.91
CA ARG A 585 -18.78 12.42 5.89
C ARG A 585 -18.86 12.98 7.30
N PHE A 586 -18.84 14.31 7.48
CA PHE A 586 -19.03 14.95 8.78
C PHE A 586 -20.48 14.87 9.25
N GLY A 587 -21.45 14.95 8.34
CA GLY A 587 -22.86 14.76 8.68
C GLY A 587 -23.10 13.40 9.33
N LEU A 588 -22.62 12.33 8.70
CA LEU A 588 -22.72 10.95 9.23
C LEU A 588 -21.97 10.79 10.57
N ALA A 589 -20.80 11.40 10.70
CA ALA A 589 -20.04 11.37 11.95
C ALA A 589 -20.72 12.19 13.06
N ALA A 590 -21.26 13.37 12.73
CA ALA A 590 -21.97 14.23 13.67
C ALA A 590 -23.28 13.61 14.15
N ASP A 591 -24.04 12.96 13.26
CA ASP A 591 -25.26 12.24 13.61
C ASP A 591 -24.98 11.03 14.51
N SER A 592 -23.93 10.27 14.20
CA SER A 592 -23.47 9.17 15.04
C SER A 592 -23.02 9.64 16.42
N LEU A 593 -22.32 10.78 16.49
CA LEU A 593 -21.87 11.40 17.72
C LEU A 593 -23.07 11.93 18.55
N LYS A 594 -24.04 12.55 17.87
CA LYS A 594 -25.28 13.03 18.49
C LYS A 594 -26.10 11.87 19.07
N GLN A 595 -26.29 10.81 18.30
CA GLN A 595 -26.99 9.61 18.75
C GLN A 595 -26.26 8.93 19.92
N ALA A 596 -24.94 8.86 19.89
CA ALA A 596 -24.13 8.34 20.99
C ALA A 596 -24.25 9.22 22.24
N ARG A 597 -24.29 10.55 22.10
CA ARG A 597 -24.46 11.49 23.19
C ARG A 597 -25.85 11.39 23.85
N GLU A 598 -26.89 11.21 23.05
CA GLU A 598 -28.27 11.03 23.52
C GLU A 598 -28.45 9.71 24.26
N SER A 599 -27.77 8.63 23.78
CA SER A 599 -27.90 7.28 24.37
C SER A 599 -26.98 7.02 25.56
N VAL A 600 -25.81 7.65 25.64
CA VAL A 600 -24.78 7.35 26.64
C VAL A 600 -24.47 8.56 27.58
N GLY A 601 -24.91 9.76 27.23
CA GLY A 601 -24.75 10.98 28.05
C GLY A 601 -23.26 11.26 28.34
N TRP A 602 -22.92 11.37 29.63
CA TRP A 602 -21.54 11.62 30.09
C TRP A 602 -20.51 10.56 29.71
N GLY A 603 -20.93 9.35 29.29
CA GLY A 603 -20.03 8.32 28.75
C GLY A 603 -19.24 8.79 27.53
N MET A 604 -19.75 9.77 26.79
CA MET A 604 -19.03 10.38 25.69
C MET A 604 -17.74 11.11 26.11
N ALA A 605 -17.71 11.70 27.31
CA ALA A 605 -16.49 12.32 27.85
C ALA A 605 -15.35 11.30 27.98
N ILE A 606 -15.69 10.06 28.33
CA ILE A 606 -14.72 8.96 28.47
C ILE A 606 -14.09 8.63 27.10
N VAL A 607 -14.87 8.68 26.01
CA VAL A 607 -14.42 8.39 24.65
C VAL A 607 -13.38 9.40 24.13
N GLY A 608 -13.46 10.66 24.57
CA GLY A 608 -12.48 11.67 24.18
C GLY A 608 -11.27 11.75 25.11
N ILE A 609 -11.50 11.59 26.40
CA ILE A 609 -10.47 11.78 27.43
C ILE A 609 -9.54 10.57 27.52
N VAL A 610 -10.09 9.35 27.59
CA VAL A 610 -9.27 8.15 27.83
C VAL A 610 -8.31 7.86 26.67
N PRO A 611 -8.73 7.86 25.38
CA PRO A 611 -7.79 7.71 24.27
C PRO A 611 -6.71 8.80 24.28
N ALA A 612 -7.06 10.08 24.48
CA ALA A 612 -6.09 11.16 24.53
C ALA A 612 -5.01 10.95 25.59
N ILE A 613 -5.39 10.46 26.78
CA ILE A 613 -4.45 10.13 27.84
C ILE A 613 -3.53 8.96 27.41
N LEU A 614 -4.08 7.88 26.89
CA LEU A 614 -3.33 6.70 26.48
C LEU A 614 -2.39 7.00 25.30
N GLU A 615 -2.85 7.78 24.34
CA GLU A 615 -2.03 8.25 23.21
C GLU A 615 -0.87 9.13 23.68
N GLU A 616 -1.09 10.06 24.60
CA GLU A 616 0.00 10.87 25.14
C GLU A 616 0.99 10.03 25.96
N ILE A 617 0.55 9.04 26.70
CA ILE A 617 1.43 8.10 27.42
C ILE A 617 2.34 7.39 26.42
N PHE A 618 1.82 6.96 25.29
CA PHE A 618 2.62 6.29 24.27
C PHE A 618 3.50 7.28 23.49
N PHE A 619 2.89 8.29 22.85
CA PHE A 619 3.61 9.17 21.92
C PHE A 619 4.57 10.14 22.63
N ARG A 620 4.15 10.80 23.74
CA ARG A 620 4.95 11.81 24.45
C ARG A 620 5.61 11.24 25.70
N GLY A 621 5.05 10.19 26.25
CA GLY A 621 5.71 9.43 27.31
C GLY A 621 6.82 8.55 26.73
N LEU A 622 6.46 7.41 26.19
CA LEU A 622 7.40 6.35 25.88
C LEU A 622 8.24 6.61 24.62
N LEU A 623 7.60 6.88 23.47
CA LEU A 623 8.27 7.08 22.19
C LEU A 623 9.13 8.35 22.19
N PHE A 624 8.57 9.46 22.67
CA PHE A 624 9.27 10.75 22.71
C PHE A 624 10.54 10.69 23.56
N ASN A 625 10.49 10.10 24.75
CA ASN A 625 11.65 9.97 25.62
C ASN A 625 12.70 8.99 25.07
N ALA A 626 12.27 7.94 24.35
CA ALA A 626 13.20 7.06 23.61
C ALA A 626 13.97 7.82 22.53
N LEU A 627 13.30 8.71 21.78
CA LEU A 627 13.91 9.56 20.76
C LEU A 627 14.78 10.66 21.40
N LYS A 628 14.26 11.36 22.42
CA LYS A 628 14.98 12.44 23.14
C LYS A 628 16.30 12.00 23.72
N ALA A 629 16.39 10.75 24.17
CA ALA A 629 17.64 10.19 24.72
C ALA A 629 18.76 10.08 23.66
N ARG A 630 18.46 10.15 22.35
CA ARG A 630 19.41 9.91 21.26
C ARG A 630 19.39 10.95 20.16
N CYS A 631 18.32 11.71 20.05
CA CYS A 631 18.08 12.66 18.96
C CYS A 631 17.91 14.09 19.49
N GLY A 632 18.20 15.07 18.66
CA GLY A 632 17.94 16.48 18.97
C GLY A 632 16.44 16.83 18.91
N ALA A 633 16.08 18.04 19.35
CA ALA A 633 14.72 18.53 19.47
C ALA A 633 13.91 18.38 18.18
N TRP A 634 14.45 18.87 17.06
CA TRP A 634 13.76 18.87 15.77
C TRP A 634 13.38 17.46 15.28
N VAL A 635 14.31 16.52 15.43
CA VAL A 635 14.06 15.12 15.05
C VAL A 635 13.02 14.48 15.98
N THR A 636 13.15 14.69 17.29
CA THR A 636 12.23 14.11 18.29
C THR A 636 10.80 14.62 18.09
N ILE A 637 10.63 15.94 17.97
CA ILE A 637 9.33 16.58 17.77
C ILE A 637 8.76 16.17 16.39
N GLY A 638 9.57 16.24 15.34
CA GLY A 638 9.16 15.95 13.97
C GLY A 638 8.72 14.50 13.79
N VAL A 639 9.52 13.55 14.24
CA VAL A 639 9.19 12.12 14.13
C VAL A 639 7.97 11.76 14.98
N SER A 640 7.89 12.24 16.22
CA SER A 640 6.73 11.98 17.08
C SER A 640 5.44 12.59 16.51
N GLY A 641 5.50 13.80 15.95
CA GLY A 641 4.37 14.47 15.33
C GLY A 641 3.91 13.79 14.04
N LEU A 642 4.86 13.40 13.18
CA LEU A 642 4.56 12.67 11.94
C LEU A 642 3.91 11.30 12.22
N LEU A 643 4.46 10.52 13.15
CA LEU A 643 3.90 9.23 13.54
C LEU A 643 2.51 9.38 14.17
N PHE A 644 2.29 10.44 14.96
CA PHE A 644 0.99 10.75 15.52
C PHE A 644 -0.04 11.04 14.40
N GLY A 645 0.31 11.88 13.41
CA GLY A 645 -0.56 12.12 12.25
C GLY A 645 -0.81 10.87 11.43
N ALA A 646 0.23 10.09 11.15
CA ALA A 646 0.14 8.85 10.38
C ALA A 646 -0.76 7.80 11.04
N THR A 647 -0.71 7.65 12.37
CA THR A 647 -1.63 6.73 13.07
C THR A 647 -3.09 7.13 12.93
N HIS A 648 -3.41 8.43 12.83
CA HIS A 648 -4.77 8.91 12.61
C HIS A 648 -5.29 8.62 11.19
N VAL A 649 -4.42 8.55 10.18
CA VAL A 649 -4.78 8.05 8.85
C VAL A 649 -5.09 6.54 8.92
N VAL A 650 -4.23 5.81 9.61
CA VAL A 650 -4.33 4.36 9.78
C VAL A 650 -5.56 3.99 10.64
N LEU A 651 -5.91 4.78 11.64
CA LEU A 651 -7.12 4.62 12.46
C LEU A 651 -8.42 4.76 11.65
N GLY A 652 -8.30 5.26 10.41
CA GLY A 652 -9.30 5.14 9.35
C GLY A 652 -10.72 5.45 9.78
N GLY A 653 -11.01 6.68 10.15
CA GLY A 653 -12.38 7.19 10.21
C GLY A 653 -12.92 7.52 8.82
N ALA A 654 -14.01 8.23 8.77
CA ALA A 654 -14.59 8.78 7.55
C ALA A 654 -13.63 9.68 6.75
N LEU A 655 -12.57 10.19 7.40
CA LEU A 655 -11.55 11.08 6.85
C LEU A 655 -10.21 10.34 6.87
N GLY A 656 -9.72 9.90 5.73
CA GLY A 656 -8.45 9.19 5.58
C GLY A 656 -7.23 10.12 5.62
N LEU A 657 -6.63 10.36 4.44
CA LEU A 657 -5.43 11.20 4.29
C LEU A 657 -5.65 12.66 4.71
N GLU A 658 -6.87 13.16 4.66
CA GLU A 658 -7.24 14.52 5.02
C GLU A 658 -6.91 14.85 6.48
N ARG A 659 -6.95 13.86 7.37
CA ARG A 659 -6.56 14.01 8.78
C ARG A 659 -5.06 14.04 9.02
N LEU A 660 -4.24 13.64 8.04
CA LEU A 660 -2.78 13.57 8.21
C LEU A 660 -2.19 14.90 8.65
N VAL A 661 -2.48 15.96 7.91
CA VAL A 661 -1.89 17.29 8.15
C VAL A 661 -2.40 17.90 9.46
N PRO A 662 -3.71 17.99 9.73
CA PRO A 662 -4.20 18.51 11.00
C PRO A 662 -3.65 17.74 12.21
N SER A 663 -3.73 16.43 12.23
CA SER A 663 -3.25 15.60 13.34
C SER A 663 -1.72 15.65 13.48
N MET A 664 -0.96 15.74 12.37
CA MET A 664 0.49 15.95 12.43
C MET A 664 0.84 17.29 13.07
N LEU A 665 0.14 18.38 12.72
CA LEU A 665 0.35 19.71 13.31
C LEU A 665 0.04 19.72 14.80
N LEU A 666 -1.09 19.13 15.21
CA LEU A 666 -1.40 18.92 16.63
C LEU A 666 -0.27 18.13 17.29
N GLY A 667 0.19 17.06 16.65
CA GLY A 667 1.31 16.25 17.12
C GLY A 667 2.61 17.01 17.31
N LEU A 668 2.96 17.90 16.40
CA LEU A 668 4.14 18.79 16.50
C LEU A 668 4.02 19.77 17.66
N ILE A 669 2.85 20.36 17.87
CA ILE A 669 2.60 21.30 18.97
C ILE A 669 2.67 20.58 20.32
N LEU A 670 2.01 19.44 20.47
CA LEU A 670 2.10 18.59 21.66
C LEU A 670 3.55 18.17 21.97
N GLY A 671 4.30 17.78 20.95
CA GLY A 671 5.74 17.48 21.08
C GLY A 671 6.58 18.67 21.51
N THR A 672 6.27 19.86 21.01
CA THR A 672 6.93 21.12 21.39
C THR A 672 6.66 21.46 22.86
N VAL A 673 5.41 21.31 23.30
CA VAL A 673 5.02 21.52 24.71
C VAL A 673 5.74 20.52 25.62
N CYS A 674 5.79 19.25 25.24
CA CYS A 674 6.49 18.21 25.99
C CYS A 674 8.01 18.47 26.06
N TRP A 675 8.63 18.92 24.94
CA TRP A 675 10.06 19.25 24.91
C TRP A 675 10.40 20.41 25.84
N HIS A 676 9.68 21.52 25.74
CA HIS A 676 9.98 22.73 26.50
C HIS A 676 9.62 22.63 27.97
N SER A 677 8.50 21.99 28.32
CA SER A 677 8.13 21.77 29.71
C SER A 677 8.98 20.72 30.42
N GLY A 678 9.58 19.79 29.65
CA GLY A 678 10.29 18.64 30.19
C GLY A 678 9.39 17.65 30.91
N SER A 679 8.07 17.70 30.69
CA SER A 679 7.05 16.90 31.38
C SER A 679 5.95 16.47 30.42
N LEU A 680 5.41 15.27 30.66
CA LEU A 680 4.27 14.73 29.93
C LEU A 680 2.95 15.47 30.24
N TRP A 681 2.78 15.96 31.48
CA TRP A 681 1.51 16.50 31.96
C TRP A 681 0.94 17.69 31.16
N PRO A 682 1.72 18.72 30.72
CA PRO A 682 1.16 19.82 29.97
C PRO A 682 0.63 19.42 28.59
N SER A 683 1.31 18.50 27.87
CA SER A 683 0.83 18.01 26.58
C SER A 683 -0.43 17.13 26.74
N MET A 684 -0.49 16.31 27.79
CA MET A 684 -1.68 15.52 28.12
C MET A 684 -2.90 16.40 28.42
N ILE A 685 -2.72 17.44 29.23
CA ILE A 685 -3.77 18.42 29.54
C ILE A 685 -4.23 19.14 28.27
N GLN A 686 -3.29 19.56 27.44
CA GLN A 686 -3.57 20.19 26.15
C GLN A 686 -4.44 19.28 25.26
N HIS A 687 -4.07 18.03 25.08
CA HIS A 687 -4.75 17.08 24.21
C HIS A 687 -6.15 16.75 24.75
N VAL A 688 -6.29 16.50 26.06
CA VAL A 688 -7.58 16.26 26.71
C VAL A 688 -8.51 17.47 26.56
N CYS A 689 -7.99 18.70 26.79
CA CYS A 689 -8.77 19.92 26.63
C CYS A 689 -9.25 20.10 25.18
N HIS A 690 -8.37 19.88 24.20
CA HIS A 690 -8.68 19.95 22.77
C HIS A 690 -9.81 18.97 22.39
N ASN A 691 -9.68 17.69 22.74
CA ASN A 691 -10.69 16.67 22.45
C ASN A 691 -12.01 16.95 23.17
N ALA A 692 -11.97 17.44 24.41
CA ALA A 692 -13.18 17.78 25.16
C ALA A 692 -13.99 18.90 24.48
N ILE A 693 -13.31 19.89 23.90
CA ILE A 693 -13.99 20.99 23.17
C ILE A 693 -14.59 20.47 21.86
N LEU A 694 -13.87 19.68 21.10
CA LEU A 694 -14.39 19.08 19.87
C LEU A 694 -15.62 18.20 20.13
N LEU A 695 -15.63 17.45 21.22
CA LEU A 695 -16.76 16.62 21.63
C LEU A 695 -17.95 17.45 22.17
N ALA A 696 -17.71 18.63 22.74
CA ALA A 696 -18.77 19.50 23.20
C ALA A 696 -19.61 20.09 22.04
N GLY A 697 -19.13 19.99 20.82
CA GLY A 697 -19.79 20.41 19.59
C GLY A 697 -19.16 21.68 19.01
N ALA A 698 -18.22 21.55 18.11
CA ALA A 698 -17.73 22.64 17.31
C ALA A 698 -18.83 23.15 16.34
N PRO A 699 -18.93 24.44 16.06
CA PRO A 699 -19.88 24.98 15.10
C PRO A 699 -19.56 24.46 13.69
N LYS A 700 -20.61 24.30 12.85
CA LYS A 700 -20.46 23.81 11.46
C LYS A 700 -19.63 24.74 10.56
N GLU A 701 -19.69 26.04 10.85
CA GLU A 701 -18.90 27.08 10.20
C GLU A 701 -18.04 27.77 11.24
N ILE A 702 -16.77 28.01 10.94
CA ILE A 702 -15.85 28.68 11.86
C ILE A 702 -15.87 30.19 11.57
N PRO A 703 -16.57 30.99 12.40
CA PRO A 703 -16.58 32.44 12.20
C PRO A 703 -15.17 33.02 12.37
N TRP A 704 -14.85 34.03 11.57
CA TRP A 704 -13.57 34.73 11.62
C TRP A 704 -13.11 35.12 13.07
N PRO A 705 -13.96 35.59 13.99
CA PRO A 705 -13.52 35.90 15.34
C PRO A 705 -12.96 34.68 16.10
N TRP A 706 -13.43 33.47 15.81
CA TRP A 706 -12.93 32.25 16.44
C TRP A 706 -11.52 31.88 15.93
N LEU A 707 -11.25 32.08 14.64
CA LEU A 707 -9.92 31.92 14.09
C LEU A 707 -8.94 32.95 14.69
N ALA A 708 -9.35 34.21 14.78
CA ALA A 708 -8.53 35.25 15.38
C ALA A 708 -8.28 35.01 16.88
N GLY A 709 -9.32 34.61 17.63
CA GLY A 709 -9.20 34.23 19.04
C GLY A 709 -8.32 32.99 19.24
N GLY A 710 -8.47 31.99 18.38
CA GLY A 710 -7.62 30.81 18.35
C GLY A 710 -6.16 31.13 18.10
N ALA A 711 -5.87 31.98 17.10
CA ALA A 711 -4.52 32.43 16.82
C ALA A 711 -3.89 33.22 17.98
N LEU A 712 -4.67 34.12 18.60
CA LEU A 712 -4.20 34.87 19.75
C LEU A 712 -3.93 33.97 20.97
N GLY A 713 -4.86 33.04 21.29
CA GLY A 713 -4.69 32.09 22.38
C GLY A 713 -3.47 31.19 22.19
N THR A 714 -3.26 30.75 20.95
CA THR A 714 -2.08 29.94 20.57
C THR A 714 -0.78 30.73 20.75
N ALA A 715 -0.75 32.00 20.31
CA ALA A 715 0.38 32.89 20.50
C ALA A 715 0.69 33.12 21.99
N LEU A 716 -0.33 33.41 22.80
CA LEU A 716 -0.19 33.62 24.25
C LEU A 716 0.29 32.33 24.95
N GLY A 717 -0.28 31.16 24.62
CA GLY A 717 0.14 29.88 25.17
C GLY A 717 1.60 29.57 24.82
N GLY A 718 2.00 29.82 23.56
CA GLY A 718 3.37 29.69 23.10
C GLY A 718 4.36 30.62 23.82
N LEU A 719 4.00 31.89 24.01
CA LEU A 719 4.80 32.86 24.76
C LEU A 719 4.98 32.46 26.24
N LEU A 720 3.89 32.05 26.90
CA LEU A 720 3.94 31.54 28.28
C LEU A 720 4.85 30.35 28.42
N LEU A 721 4.76 29.40 27.49
CA LEU A 721 5.63 28.22 27.48
C LEU A 721 7.09 28.62 27.28
N TRP A 722 7.34 29.55 26.37
CA TRP A 722 8.72 29.96 26.02
C TRP A 722 9.37 30.78 27.15
N GLN A 723 8.65 31.70 27.80
CA GLN A 723 9.22 32.59 28.82
C GLN A 723 9.30 31.91 30.21
N TRP A 724 8.24 31.18 30.62
CA TRP A 724 8.12 30.69 32.00
C TRP A 724 7.88 29.18 32.13
N GLY A 725 7.55 28.52 31.02
CA GLY A 725 7.22 27.08 31.01
C GLY A 725 8.42 26.14 30.94
N ARG A 726 9.64 26.65 30.67
CA ARG A 726 10.83 25.82 30.45
C ARG A 726 11.24 25.05 31.72
N GLY A 727 11.26 23.72 31.60
CA GLY A 727 11.78 22.82 32.63
C GLY A 727 13.32 22.82 32.66
N GLU A 728 13.91 22.37 33.77
CA GLU A 728 15.36 22.26 33.91
C GLU A 728 16.01 21.27 32.91
N SER A 729 15.27 20.27 32.48
CA SER A 729 15.70 19.28 31.48
C SER A 729 15.75 19.82 30.03
N SER A 730 15.27 21.03 29.77
CA SER A 730 15.31 21.67 28.45
C SER A 730 16.59 22.46 28.17
N LYS A 731 17.50 22.59 29.15
CA LYS A 731 18.82 23.19 28.94
C LYS A 731 19.64 22.25 28.02
N PRO A 732 20.26 22.77 26.96
CA PRO A 732 21.15 21.93 26.17
C PRO A 732 22.24 21.41 27.12
N HIS A 733 22.42 20.08 27.15
CA HIS A 733 23.59 19.50 27.76
C HIS A 733 24.80 20.05 27.03
N SER A 734 25.38 21.12 27.59
CA SER A 734 26.73 21.48 27.26
C SER A 734 27.60 20.29 27.61
N SER A 735 28.11 19.63 26.55
CA SER A 735 29.28 18.77 26.53
C SER A 735 29.87 18.41 27.90
N VAL A 736 29.47 17.27 28.44
CA VAL A 736 30.34 16.46 29.25
C VAL A 736 30.60 15.18 28.49
N VAL A 737 31.45 15.29 27.48
CA VAL A 737 32.28 14.17 27.03
C VAL A 737 33.40 14.08 28.07
N HIS A 738 33.14 13.32 29.13
CA HIS A 738 34.20 12.70 29.92
C HIS A 738 33.88 11.23 30.07
N GLY A 739 34.82 10.51 29.56
CA GLY A 739 35.03 9.11 29.53
C GLY A 739 34.61 8.35 30.77
N ASN A 740 34.18 7.14 30.53
CA ASN A 740 34.77 5.95 31.13
C ASN A 740 34.17 4.73 30.45
N GLN A 741 35.11 3.94 29.97
CA GLN A 741 35.11 2.49 29.75
C GLN A 741 34.10 1.90 28.77
#